data_4d7d83bc62a1338b16ca967aa604895a
#
_entry.id   4d7d83bc62a1338b16ca967aa604895a
#
_cell.length_a   1.000
_cell.length_b   1.000
_cell.length_c   1.000
_cell.angle_alpha   90.00
_cell.angle_beta   90.00
_cell.angle_gamma   90.00
#
_symmetry.space_group_name_H-M   'P 1'
#
loop_
_entity.id
_entity.type
_entity.pdbx_description
1 polymer ?
#
loop_
_entity_poly.entity_id
_entity_poly.type
_entity_poly.pdbx_seq_one_letter_code
_entity_poly.pdbx_strand_id
1 'polypeptide(L)'
;MTLDHDVATRLQRRSLAWRLGASTTAAIGVVLLTWALTVDFVKVSNAGFFGDAATYYTLGHSLATDLDFEFQRDDLARVWKEYASGPEGLFLKRGSDGRLFYAKAYIYPLAAAPFIWLFGTNGFLVLHAILMTLCFLCAYSFLCARSHPVSALVFAFAFLFISIVPVYVVQIAPDFFIFAIVLTGYYFWCYKEVAPLISELQLATWRTRWLLGPRSDLVAAVLLGIGAFAKPTNILLIAPLLVSPLLRSQWHRAVKIGVTFGLVVVALFALNTAVSGEWNYQGGERKTFYSGGGVDFKGGFPFQDDAKTFDSVGLARVGGGSFDVLFTRDTLLEVFRRNLAYFVVGRHTGFAIYLFPGLMAIILFLAATRDRAMWQWLTLGAGVGTAVALLLYMPFTWSGGGGPVGNRYFLGTYGVFLFLVPPLQTAVGGLLTLAISGLFVMRIVANPFYASTHPSEHSKSGIFRRLPTELTMVNDLPINLQPDRTRQPLGGTPPIFAYFIDDNIYNREGDAFWVKGESTADLLLRAPISPETRAAGVEEARSLRIEKLTVILETGARPNRVTINAGTGPRVVEMAASSQQSFDVEMPRGVPYKYHPDYPTNYVYSLSIASSSGFVPMFESGSPDSRFLGVMVRLIPAYGASQ
;
A
#
# COMPACT_ATOMS: atom_id res chain seq x y z
N MET A 1 52.29 -2.23 24.10
CA MET A 1 52.01 -3.08 22.90
C MET A 1 50.52 -3.36 22.66
N THR A 2 49.69 -3.57 23.68
CA THR A 2 48.25 -3.82 23.56
C THR A 2 47.43 -2.59 23.17
N LEU A 3 47.79 -1.39 23.63
CA LEU A 3 47.09 -0.12 23.31
C LEU A 3 47.23 0.28 21.83
N ASP A 4 48.40 0.04 21.21
CA ASP A 4 48.65 0.37 19.79
C ASP A 4 47.87 -0.56 18.85
N HIS A 5 47.69 -1.82 19.22
CA HIS A 5 46.92 -2.79 18.43
C HIS A 5 45.43 -2.44 18.40
N ASP A 6 44.86 -2.01 19.52
CA ASP A 6 43.48 -1.57 19.62
C ASP A 6 43.20 -0.29 18.83
N VAL A 7 44.11 0.66 18.83
CA VAL A 7 44.02 1.90 18.05
C VAL A 7 44.10 1.62 16.54
N ALA A 8 45.06 0.77 16.14
CA ALA A 8 45.22 0.36 14.75
C ALA A 8 43.95 -0.36 14.21
N THR A 9 43.39 -1.26 14.99
CA THR A 9 42.16 -2.00 14.64
C THR A 9 40.96 -1.07 14.51
N ARG A 10 40.80 -0.09 15.40
CA ARG A 10 39.74 0.93 15.32
C ARG A 10 39.89 1.83 14.10
N LEU A 11 41.11 2.23 13.74
CA LEU A 11 41.37 3.04 12.53
C LEU A 11 41.10 2.26 11.25
N GLN A 12 41.51 0.99 11.18
CA GLN A 12 41.18 0.12 10.04
C GLN A 12 39.68 -0.07 9.88
N ARG A 13 38.96 -0.33 10.98
CA ARG A 13 37.50 -0.46 10.96
C ARG A 13 36.80 0.83 10.49
N ARG A 14 37.26 2.01 10.93
CA ARG A 14 36.74 3.29 10.47
C ARG A 14 36.99 3.52 8.98
N SER A 15 38.19 3.20 8.49
CA SER A 15 38.54 3.28 7.07
C SER A 15 37.67 2.35 6.21
N LEU A 16 37.48 1.10 6.64
CA LEU A 16 36.61 0.12 5.98
C LEU A 16 35.15 0.59 5.98
N ALA A 17 34.64 1.05 7.11
CA ALA A 17 33.28 1.57 7.24
C ALA A 17 33.01 2.73 6.25
N TRP A 18 33.95 3.69 6.20
CA TRP A 18 33.82 4.82 5.31
C TRP A 18 33.90 4.40 3.83
N ARG A 19 34.86 3.56 3.45
CA ARG A 19 35.04 3.10 2.06
C ARG A 19 33.82 2.31 1.60
N LEU A 20 33.36 1.31 2.36
CA LEU A 20 32.16 0.53 2.04
C LEU A 20 30.93 1.41 1.93
N GLY A 21 30.69 2.30 2.89
CA GLY A 21 29.56 3.20 2.90
C GLY A 21 29.56 4.17 1.71
N ALA A 22 30.67 4.84 1.47
CA ALA A 22 30.78 5.82 0.39
C ALA A 22 30.68 5.14 -1.00
N SER A 23 31.42 4.04 -1.23
CA SER A 23 31.41 3.36 -2.52
C SER A 23 30.04 2.73 -2.82
N THR A 24 29.40 2.08 -1.84
CA THR A 24 28.08 1.46 -2.05
C THR A 24 27.00 2.52 -2.24
N THR A 25 27.01 3.59 -1.44
CA THR A 25 26.05 4.70 -1.61
C THR A 25 26.21 5.37 -2.98
N ALA A 26 27.44 5.61 -3.41
CA ALA A 26 27.71 6.16 -4.75
C ALA A 26 27.25 5.22 -5.86
N ALA A 27 27.55 3.91 -5.75
CA ALA A 27 27.11 2.91 -6.73
C ALA A 27 25.58 2.84 -6.80
N ILE A 28 24.88 2.79 -5.66
CA ILE A 28 23.41 2.83 -5.61
C ILE A 28 22.89 4.11 -6.26
N GLY A 29 23.45 5.26 -5.91
CA GLY A 29 23.06 6.54 -6.49
C GLY A 29 23.22 6.59 -7.99
N VAL A 30 24.38 6.15 -8.50
CA VAL A 30 24.64 6.10 -9.96
C VAL A 30 23.67 5.15 -10.66
N VAL A 31 23.46 3.94 -10.12
CA VAL A 31 22.55 2.96 -10.73
C VAL A 31 21.12 3.48 -10.76
N LEU A 32 20.61 4.00 -9.63
CA LEU A 32 19.24 4.49 -9.54
C LEU A 32 19.01 5.75 -10.37
N LEU A 33 19.97 6.68 -10.41
CA LEU A 33 19.87 7.90 -11.23
C LEU A 33 19.95 7.55 -12.73
N THR A 34 20.88 6.68 -13.13
CA THR A 34 20.97 6.23 -14.52
C THR A 34 19.65 5.58 -14.94
N TRP A 35 19.13 4.68 -14.11
CA TRP A 35 17.83 4.04 -14.36
C TRP A 35 16.70 5.07 -14.44
N ALA A 36 16.58 6.00 -13.47
CA ALA A 36 15.55 7.03 -13.46
C ALA A 36 15.58 7.94 -14.70
N LEU A 37 16.77 8.21 -15.23
CA LEU A 37 16.95 9.07 -16.40
C LEU A 37 16.73 8.33 -17.73
N THR A 38 16.94 7.01 -17.78
CA THR A 38 16.92 6.22 -19.04
C THR A 38 15.65 5.42 -19.25
N VAL A 39 14.85 5.19 -18.20
CA VAL A 39 13.59 4.46 -18.33
C VAL A 39 12.56 5.30 -19.08
N ASP A 40 11.87 4.68 -20.04
CA ASP A 40 10.68 5.24 -20.67
C ASP A 40 9.48 5.02 -19.72
N PHE A 41 9.26 5.99 -18.83
CA PHE A 41 8.26 5.86 -17.79
C PHE A 41 6.84 5.75 -18.35
N VAL A 42 6.53 6.47 -19.41
CA VAL A 42 5.22 6.41 -20.08
C VAL A 42 4.92 4.99 -20.55
N LYS A 43 5.92 4.33 -21.17
CA LYS A 43 5.78 2.98 -21.68
C LYS A 43 5.68 1.93 -20.55
N VAL A 44 6.52 2.02 -19.51
CA VAL A 44 6.53 1.02 -18.43
C VAL A 44 5.40 1.18 -17.43
N SER A 45 4.81 2.36 -17.32
CA SER A 45 3.60 2.60 -16.51
C SER A 45 2.33 2.05 -17.15
N ASN A 46 2.44 1.55 -18.39
CA ASN A 46 1.37 0.88 -19.15
C ASN A 46 0.06 1.68 -19.17
N ALA A 47 0.14 2.97 -19.46
CA ALA A 47 -0.98 3.90 -19.54
C ALA A 47 -1.83 4.05 -18.27
N GLY A 48 -1.34 3.60 -17.11
CA GLY A 48 -2.13 3.53 -15.89
C GLY A 48 -1.90 4.69 -14.94
N PHE A 49 -2.33 5.90 -15.28
CA PHE A 49 -2.51 6.95 -14.27
C PHE A 49 -3.92 6.89 -13.71
N PHE A 50 -4.04 6.23 -12.55
CA PHE A 50 -5.30 6.09 -11.85
C PHE A 50 -5.26 6.79 -10.49
N GLY A 51 -6.33 7.50 -10.15
CA GLY A 51 -6.58 8.00 -8.81
C GLY A 51 -5.47 8.92 -8.28
N ASP A 52 -4.79 8.45 -7.27
CA ASP A 52 -3.71 9.21 -6.62
C ASP A 52 -2.60 9.57 -7.61
N ALA A 53 -2.14 8.61 -8.41
CA ALA A 53 -1.05 8.82 -9.36
C ALA A 53 -1.41 9.87 -10.42
N ALA A 54 -2.64 9.82 -10.97
CA ALA A 54 -3.13 10.80 -11.92
C ALA A 54 -3.11 12.22 -11.33
N THR A 55 -3.60 12.35 -10.09
CA THR A 55 -3.69 13.66 -9.42
C THR A 55 -2.30 14.22 -9.07
N TYR A 56 -1.39 13.40 -8.54
CA TYR A 56 -0.03 13.85 -8.21
C TYR A 56 0.80 14.15 -9.45
N TYR A 57 0.63 13.38 -10.51
CA TYR A 57 1.29 13.62 -11.79
C TYR A 57 0.89 14.99 -12.36
N THR A 58 -0.43 15.21 -12.50
CA THR A 58 -0.96 16.45 -13.09
C THR A 58 -0.57 17.67 -12.25
N LEU A 59 -0.72 17.60 -10.91
CA LEU A 59 -0.29 18.67 -10.00
C LEU A 59 1.23 18.93 -10.08
N GLY A 60 2.06 17.88 -10.21
CA GLY A 60 3.51 18.04 -10.32
C GLY A 60 3.92 18.78 -11.59
N HIS A 61 3.24 18.49 -12.71
CA HIS A 61 3.47 19.20 -13.98
C HIS A 61 2.93 20.63 -13.94
N SER A 62 1.76 20.91 -13.34
CA SER A 62 1.27 22.27 -13.12
C SER A 62 2.26 23.10 -12.31
N LEU A 63 2.74 22.59 -11.17
CA LEU A 63 3.75 23.23 -10.35
C LEU A 63 5.09 23.46 -11.08
N ALA A 64 5.49 22.55 -11.96
CA ALA A 64 6.75 22.64 -12.68
C ALA A 64 6.70 23.62 -13.87
N THR A 65 5.54 23.76 -14.52
CA THR A 65 5.38 24.51 -15.77
C THR A 65 4.74 25.88 -15.54
N ASP A 66 3.64 25.90 -14.76
CA ASP A 66 2.80 27.06 -14.56
C ASP A 66 3.04 27.74 -13.21
N LEU A 67 3.76 27.08 -12.29
CA LEU A 67 4.06 27.52 -10.93
C LEU A 67 2.80 27.78 -10.09
N ASP A 68 1.73 27.04 -10.35
CA ASP A 68 0.45 27.18 -9.64
C ASP A 68 -0.11 25.85 -9.13
N PHE A 69 -1.20 25.93 -8.36
CA PHE A 69 -1.94 24.81 -7.79
C PHE A 69 -3.32 24.62 -8.43
N GLU A 70 -3.66 25.45 -9.41
CA GLU A 70 -4.95 25.46 -10.06
C GLU A 70 -5.00 24.40 -11.16
N PHE A 71 -6.14 23.73 -11.28
CA PHE A 71 -6.38 22.83 -12.39
C PHE A 71 -7.02 23.60 -13.55
N GLN A 72 -6.35 23.58 -14.70
CA GLN A 72 -6.76 24.29 -15.91
C GLN A 72 -6.83 23.34 -17.11
N ARG A 73 -7.32 23.87 -18.24
CA ARG A 73 -7.42 23.13 -19.51
C ARG A 73 -6.07 22.62 -20.00
N ASP A 74 -5.02 23.42 -19.81
CA ASP A 74 -3.68 23.11 -20.29
C ASP A 74 -3.05 21.93 -19.51
N ASP A 75 -3.40 21.76 -18.23
CA ASP A 75 -3.00 20.59 -17.46
C ASP A 75 -3.56 19.31 -18.05
N LEU A 76 -4.84 19.33 -18.40
CA LEU A 76 -5.50 18.20 -19.02
C LEU A 76 -4.92 17.89 -20.40
N ALA A 77 -4.66 18.92 -21.20
CA ALA A 77 -4.06 18.79 -22.53
C ALA A 77 -2.64 18.19 -22.46
N ARG A 78 -1.83 18.59 -21.46
CA ARG A 78 -0.50 18.01 -21.23
C ARG A 78 -0.56 16.52 -20.94
N VAL A 79 -1.48 16.09 -20.07
CA VAL A 79 -1.62 14.66 -19.78
C VAL A 79 -2.03 13.87 -21.00
N TRP A 80 -3.00 14.34 -21.78
CA TRP A 80 -3.42 13.64 -23.01
C TRP A 80 -2.38 13.61 -24.11
N LYS A 81 -1.48 14.58 -24.15
CA LYS A 81 -0.35 14.56 -25.07
C LYS A 81 0.59 13.37 -24.84
N GLU A 82 0.76 12.99 -23.56
CA GLU A 82 1.65 11.89 -23.15
C GLU A 82 0.90 10.56 -23.00
N TYR A 83 -0.35 10.60 -22.50
CA TYR A 83 -1.17 9.44 -22.17
C TYR A 83 -2.53 9.52 -22.87
N ALA A 84 -2.72 8.70 -23.87
CA ALA A 84 -3.98 8.68 -24.65
C ALA A 84 -5.22 8.31 -23.79
N SER A 85 -5.04 7.58 -22.70
CA SER A 85 -6.12 7.23 -21.76
C SER A 85 -6.57 8.41 -20.88
N GLY A 86 -5.76 9.47 -20.76
CA GLY A 86 -6.01 10.57 -19.85
C GLY A 86 -5.76 10.24 -18.38
N PRO A 87 -6.08 11.18 -17.46
CA PRO A 87 -5.80 11.05 -16.03
C PRO A 87 -6.96 10.36 -15.27
N GLU A 88 -7.21 9.10 -15.47
CA GLU A 88 -8.33 8.36 -14.88
C GLU A 88 -8.39 8.48 -13.34
N GLY A 89 -9.54 8.90 -12.81
CA GLY A 89 -9.74 9.05 -11.37
C GLY A 89 -9.12 10.32 -10.79
N LEU A 90 -9.05 11.40 -11.54
CA LEU A 90 -8.51 12.68 -11.10
C LEU A 90 -9.34 13.28 -9.96
N PHE A 91 -8.70 13.61 -8.85
CA PHE A 91 -9.35 14.22 -7.68
C PHE A 91 -9.24 15.73 -7.72
N LEU A 92 -10.36 16.41 -7.92
CA LEU A 92 -10.43 17.86 -7.89
C LEU A 92 -11.39 18.35 -6.81
N LYS A 93 -11.16 19.57 -6.32
CA LYS A 93 -12.07 20.31 -5.45
C LYS A 93 -12.28 21.71 -5.99
N ARG A 94 -13.46 22.29 -5.72
CA ARG A 94 -13.76 23.68 -6.00
C ARG A 94 -13.30 24.53 -4.82
N GLY A 95 -12.54 25.59 -5.08
CA GLY A 95 -12.17 26.59 -4.10
C GLY A 95 -13.32 27.57 -3.82
N SER A 96 -13.14 28.40 -2.80
CA SER A 96 -14.13 29.42 -2.39
C SER A 96 -14.36 30.48 -3.46
N ASP A 97 -13.43 30.67 -4.38
CA ASP A 97 -13.46 31.61 -5.51
C ASP A 97 -13.97 30.96 -6.82
N GLY A 98 -14.42 29.71 -6.77
CA GLY A 98 -14.91 28.94 -7.91
C GLY A 98 -13.84 28.29 -8.78
N ARG A 99 -12.54 28.56 -8.54
CA ARG A 99 -11.42 27.89 -9.22
C ARG A 99 -11.32 26.43 -8.82
N LEU A 100 -10.70 25.60 -9.66
CA LEU A 100 -10.50 24.19 -9.40
C LEU A 100 -9.09 23.91 -8.92
N PHE A 101 -8.98 23.11 -7.88
CA PHE A 101 -7.71 22.72 -7.26
C PHE A 101 -7.63 21.20 -7.11
N TYR A 102 -6.41 20.69 -7.04
CA TYR A 102 -6.16 19.27 -6.81
C TYR A 102 -6.46 18.90 -5.35
N ALA A 103 -7.29 17.88 -5.15
CA ALA A 103 -7.75 17.46 -3.82
C ALA A 103 -6.78 16.47 -3.14
N LYS A 104 -5.49 16.78 -3.13
CA LYS A 104 -4.39 15.98 -2.54
C LYS A 104 -3.34 16.88 -1.87
N ALA A 105 -2.55 16.28 -0.97
CA ALA A 105 -1.44 16.97 -0.33
C ALA A 105 -0.36 17.37 -1.36
N TYR A 106 -0.10 18.64 -1.49
CA TYR A 106 0.79 19.20 -2.52
C TYR A 106 2.29 19.02 -2.24
N ILE A 107 2.69 18.66 -1.02
CA ILE A 107 4.10 18.69 -0.61
C ILE A 107 5.00 17.73 -1.40
N TYR A 108 4.48 16.56 -1.81
CA TYR A 108 5.21 15.63 -2.64
C TYR A 108 5.39 16.13 -4.09
N PRO A 109 4.34 16.55 -4.82
CA PRO A 109 4.49 17.18 -6.12
C PRO A 109 5.36 18.45 -6.09
N LEU A 110 5.25 19.26 -5.04
CA LEU A 110 6.10 20.44 -4.85
C LEU A 110 7.58 20.08 -4.74
N ALA A 111 7.90 19.02 -3.99
CA ALA A 111 9.28 18.52 -3.91
C ALA A 111 9.78 17.93 -5.25
N ALA A 112 8.86 17.37 -6.07
CA ALA A 112 9.19 16.82 -7.38
C ALA A 112 9.30 17.88 -8.48
N ALA A 113 8.62 19.02 -8.36
CA ALA A 113 8.50 20.04 -9.40
C ALA A 113 9.85 20.51 -10.00
N PRO A 114 10.93 20.78 -9.24
CA PRO A 114 12.23 21.15 -9.82
C PRO A 114 12.82 20.05 -10.71
N PHE A 115 12.60 18.78 -10.35
CA PHE A 115 13.08 17.63 -11.12
C PHE A 115 12.21 17.38 -12.35
N ILE A 116 10.90 17.62 -12.24
CA ILE A 116 9.97 17.55 -13.39
C ILE A 116 10.32 18.65 -14.40
N TRP A 117 10.61 19.84 -13.95
CA TRP A 117 11.06 20.95 -14.81
C TRP A 117 12.33 20.60 -15.60
N LEU A 118 13.29 19.88 -14.97
CA LEU A 118 14.57 19.51 -15.59
C LEU A 118 14.48 18.24 -16.46
N PHE A 119 13.68 17.24 -16.04
CA PHE A 119 13.71 15.89 -16.59
C PHE A 119 12.32 15.39 -17.07
N GLY A 120 11.35 16.30 -17.16
CA GLY A 120 9.97 15.93 -17.55
C GLY A 120 9.36 14.91 -16.60
N THR A 121 8.59 13.97 -17.14
CA THR A 121 7.90 12.91 -16.39
C THR A 121 8.83 12.08 -15.51
N ASN A 122 10.07 11.83 -15.97
CA ASN A 122 11.06 11.09 -15.19
C ASN A 122 11.54 11.84 -13.93
N GLY A 123 11.22 13.13 -13.78
CA GLY A 123 11.57 13.92 -12.61
C GLY A 123 11.08 13.34 -11.29
N PHE A 124 9.93 12.67 -11.28
CA PHE A 124 9.45 11.93 -10.09
C PHE A 124 10.40 10.79 -9.72
N LEU A 125 10.87 10.02 -10.69
CA LEU A 125 11.81 8.92 -10.46
C LEU A 125 13.20 9.43 -10.04
N VAL A 126 13.64 10.57 -10.57
CA VAL A 126 14.89 11.21 -10.17
C VAL A 126 14.84 11.63 -8.69
N LEU A 127 13.73 12.26 -8.25
CA LEU A 127 13.52 12.55 -6.83
C LEU A 127 13.58 11.27 -6.00
N HIS A 128 12.89 10.22 -6.42
CA HIS A 128 12.87 8.94 -5.69
C HIS A 128 14.25 8.27 -5.67
N ALA A 129 15.03 8.33 -6.73
CA ALA A 129 16.41 7.82 -6.77
C ALA A 129 17.31 8.54 -5.75
N ILE A 130 17.20 9.86 -5.65
CA ILE A 130 17.93 10.68 -4.67
C ILE A 130 17.50 10.30 -3.25
N LEU A 131 16.19 10.22 -2.99
CA LEU A 131 15.66 9.87 -1.68
C LEU A 131 16.06 8.46 -1.25
N MET A 132 16.04 7.47 -2.17
CA MET A 132 16.45 6.10 -1.87
C MET A 132 17.94 6.01 -1.53
N THR A 133 18.78 6.75 -2.27
CA THR A 133 20.21 6.88 -1.97
C THR A 133 20.44 7.50 -0.60
N LEU A 134 19.69 8.54 -0.25
CA LEU A 134 19.72 9.16 1.08
C LEU A 134 19.26 8.19 2.18
N CYS A 135 18.19 7.44 1.95
CA CYS A 135 17.71 6.42 2.89
C CYS A 135 18.78 5.35 3.15
N PHE A 136 19.48 4.90 2.09
CA PHE A 136 20.55 3.94 2.24
C PHE A 136 21.73 4.51 3.04
N LEU A 137 22.13 5.74 2.75
CA LEU A 137 23.17 6.44 3.51
C LEU A 137 22.81 6.56 5.00
N CYS A 138 21.58 6.97 5.32
CA CYS A 138 21.08 7.10 6.68
C CYS A 138 21.04 5.72 7.39
N ALA A 139 20.50 4.71 6.73
CA ALA A 139 20.39 3.35 7.27
C ALA A 139 21.77 2.76 7.56
N TYR A 140 22.67 2.80 6.57
CA TYR A 140 24.03 2.30 6.74
C TYR A 140 24.79 3.05 7.82
N SER A 141 24.74 4.39 7.82
CA SER A 141 25.44 5.22 8.80
C SER A 141 24.98 4.93 10.23
N PHE A 142 23.67 4.79 10.43
CA PHE A 142 23.11 4.46 11.74
C PHE A 142 23.55 3.08 12.22
N LEU A 143 23.41 2.06 11.38
CA LEU A 143 23.78 0.68 11.72
C LEU A 143 25.30 0.54 11.94
N CYS A 144 26.12 1.17 11.08
CA CYS A 144 27.57 1.10 11.14
C CYS A 144 28.15 1.81 12.36
N ALA A 145 27.43 2.77 12.96
CA ALA A 145 27.88 3.45 14.18
C ALA A 145 28.15 2.49 15.35
N ARG A 146 27.47 1.34 15.40
CA ARG A 146 27.57 0.36 16.48
C ARG A 146 27.71 -1.11 16.01
N SER A 147 27.68 -1.38 14.71
CA SER A 147 27.76 -2.73 14.13
C SER A 147 29.04 -2.92 13.33
N HIS A 148 29.38 -4.17 12.98
CA HIS A 148 30.42 -4.44 12.02
C HIS A 148 30.01 -3.87 10.63
N PRO A 149 30.92 -3.20 9.87
CA PRO A 149 30.55 -2.52 8.62
C PRO A 149 29.84 -3.40 7.59
N VAL A 150 30.29 -4.66 7.41
CA VAL A 150 29.66 -5.60 6.47
C VAL A 150 28.27 -6.02 6.97
N SER A 151 28.09 -6.26 8.27
CA SER A 151 26.78 -6.60 8.85
C SER A 151 25.79 -5.45 8.70
N ALA A 152 26.24 -4.21 8.91
CA ALA A 152 25.47 -3.00 8.69
C ALA A 152 25.05 -2.85 7.21
N LEU A 153 25.98 -3.13 6.29
CA LEU A 153 25.74 -3.07 4.85
C LEU A 153 24.66 -4.07 4.42
N VAL A 154 24.82 -5.34 4.82
CA VAL A 154 23.89 -6.42 4.44
C VAL A 154 22.49 -6.15 4.99
N PHE A 155 22.39 -5.71 6.26
CA PHE A 155 21.08 -5.44 6.85
C PHE A 155 20.42 -4.19 6.25
N ALA A 156 21.17 -3.08 6.02
CA ALA A 156 20.65 -1.88 5.36
C ALA A 156 20.14 -2.21 3.95
N PHE A 157 20.90 -3.01 3.20
CA PHE A 157 20.49 -3.45 1.86
C PHE A 157 19.22 -4.31 1.92
N ALA A 158 19.18 -5.32 2.81
CA ALA A 158 17.99 -6.16 2.98
C ALA A 158 16.76 -5.32 3.36
N PHE A 159 16.91 -4.36 4.28
CA PHE A 159 15.82 -3.52 4.77
C PHE A 159 15.19 -2.66 3.66
N LEU A 160 16.00 -2.08 2.80
CA LEU A 160 15.53 -1.15 1.77
C LEU A 160 15.18 -1.84 0.44
N PHE A 161 15.99 -2.81 0.01
CA PHE A 161 15.87 -3.38 -1.34
C PHE A 161 15.21 -4.76 -1.37
N ILE A 162 15.23 -5.53 -0.27
CA ILE A 162 14.58 -6.84 -0.22
C ILE A 162 13.32 -6.75 0.65
N SER A 163 12.47 -5.81 0.30
CA SER A 163 11.15 -5.54 0.86
C SER A 163 10.25 -4.99 -0.24
N ILE A 164 9.02 -4.61 0.10
CA ILE A 164 8.10 -3.99 -0.88
C ILE A 164 8.51 -2.56 -1.29
N VAL A 165 9.46 -1.92 -0.59
CA VAL A 165 9.87 -0.53 -0.83
C VAL A 165 10.17 -0.22 -2.31
N PRO A 166 10.92 -1.07 -3.09
CA PRO A 166 11.21 -0.80 -4.50
C PRO A 166 9.96 -0.62 -5.39
N VAL A 167 8.85 -1.27 -5.07
CA VAL A 167 7.59 -1.09 -5.81
C VAL A 167 7.07 0.35 -5.67
N TYR A 168 7.20 0.92 -4.49
CA TYR A 168 6.77 2.30 -4.22
C TYR A 168 7.77 3.35 -4.73
N VAL A 169 9.02 2.98 -4.95
CA VAL A 169 10.01 3.84 -5.62
C VAL A 169 9.62 4.12 -7.08
N VAL A 170 8.97 3.15 -7.74
CA VAL A 170 8.57 3.30 -9.15
C VAL A 170 7.15 3.88 -9.33
N GLN A 171 6.39 4.07 -8.26
CA GLN A 171 5.04 4.64 -8.30
C GLN A 171 5.05 6.15 -8.12
N ILE A 172 4.21 6.87 -8.88
CA ILE A 172 3.94 8.30 -8.64
C ILE A 172 2.90 8.40 -7.52
N ALA A 173 3.39 8.26 -6.29
CA ALA A 173 2.59 8.34 -5.07
C ALA A 173 3.47 8.86 -3.92
N PRO A 174 2.89 9.53 -2.93
CA PRO A 174 3.67 10.13 -1.84
C PRO A 174 4.23 9.10 -0.86
N ASP A 175 3.87 7.82 -0.99
CA ASP A 175 4.14 6.79 0.01
C ASP A 175 5.64 6.57 0.22
N PHE A 176 6.42 6.49 -0.86
CA PHE A 176 7.88 6.39 -0.77
C PHE A 176 8.53 7.70 -0.30
N PHE A 177 8.03 8.85 -0.76
CA PHE A 177 8.48 10.16 -0.27
C PHE A 177 8.29 10.26 1.25
N ILE A 178 7.12 9.88 1.77
CA ILE A 178 6.82 9.88 3.21
C ILE A 178 7.75 8.92 3.96
N PHE A 179 7.96 7.70 3.43
CA PHE A 179 8.91 6.74 3.99
C PHE A 179 10.31 7.35 4.14
N ALA A 180 10.80 8.01 3.08
CA ALA A 180 12.12 8.62 3.09
C ALA A 180 12.23 9.78 4.08
N ILE A 181 11.21 10.63 4.16
CA ILE A 181 11.13 11.76 5.10
C ILE A 181 11.09 11.26 6.55
N VAL A 182 10.29 10.24 6.86
CA VAL A 182 10.18 9.67 8.21
C VAL A 182 11.49 8.98 8.61
N LEU A 183 12.06 8.14 7.74
CA LEU A 183 13.34 7.47 8.00
C LEU A 183 14.46 8.48 8.25
N THR A 184 14.56 9.51 7.41
CA THR A 184 15.55 10.57 7.59
C THR A 184 15.31 11.38 8.87
N GLY A 185 14.04 11.67 9.20
CA GLY A 185 13.68 12.33 10.46
C GLY A 185 14.15 11.53 11.69
N TYR A 186 13.85 10.24 11.71
CA TYR A 186 14.32 9.34 12.78
C TYR A 186 15.84 9.21 12.79
N TYR A 187 16.52 9.20 11.65
CA TYR A 187 17.98 9.24 11.59
C TYR A 187 18.54 10.46 12.30
N PHE A 188 18.05 11.66 12.03
CA PHE A 188 18.49 12.88 12.71
C PHE A 188 18.22 12.84 14.22
N TRP A 189 17.14 12.22 14.65
CA TRP A 189 16.83 12.08 16.07
C TRP A 189 17.68 11.01 16.77
N CYS A 190 17.81 9.81 16.16
CA CYS A 190 18.40 8.63 16.80
C CYS A 190 19.93 8.54 16.66
N TYR A 191 20.54 9.16 15.62
CA TYR A 191 21.95 8.97 15.32
C TYR A 191 22.85 9.37 16.48
N LYS A 192 22.53 10.45 17.19
CA LYS A 192 23.30 10.90 18.37
C LYS A 192 23.26 9.93 19.56
N GLU A 193 22.24 9.09 19.66
CA GLU A 193 22.12 8.09 20.73
C GLU A 193 23.07 6.89 20.49
N VAL A 194 23.58 6.72 19.27
CA VAL A 194 24.45 5.61 18.87
C VAL A 194 25.82 6.05 18.35
N ALA A 195 25.99 7.33 18.07
CA ALA A 195 27.23 7.87 17.56
C ALA A 195 28.38 7.70 18.57
N PRO A 196 29.62 7.39 18.11
CA PRO A 196 30.78 7.34 18.98
C PRO A 196 31.01 8.68 19.69
N LEU A 197 31.44 8.62 20.96
CA LEU A 197 31.84 9.81 21.71
C LEU A 197 32.89 10.60 20.93
N ILE A 198 32.71 11.90 20.86
CA ILE A 198 33.56 12.83 20.10
C ILE A 198 34.44 13.58 21.08
N SER A 199 35.75 13.71 20.75
CA SER A 199 36.66 14.58 21.51
C SER A 199 36.23 16.05 21.38
N GLU A 200 36.49 16.86 22.40
CA GLU A 200 36.10 18.27 22.46
C GLU A 200 36.60 19.10 21.23
N LEU A 201 37.74 18.72 20.65
CA LEU A 201 38.27 19.36 19.43
C LEU A 201 37.36 19.17 18.17
N GLN A 202 36.46 18.17 18.15
CA GLN A 202 35.60 17.88 17.02
C GLN A 202 34.19 18.50 17.14
N LEU A 203 33.90 19.19 18.25
CA LEU A 203 32.58 19.79 18.54
C LEU A 203 32.25 20.99 17.64
N ALA A 204 33.22 21.58 16.96
CA ALA A 204 33.05 22.79 16.16
C ALA A 204 32.61 22.51 14.69
N THR A 205 32.55 21.27 14.24
CA THR A 205 32.23 20.93 12.84
C THR A 205 30.72 21.03 12.55
N TRP A 206 30.37 21.28 11.27
CA TRP A 206 28.99 21.26 10.78
C TRP A 206 28.25 19.98 11.20
N ARG A 207 28.92 18.82 11.10
CA ARG A 207 28.40 17.50 11.47
C ARG A 207 27.95 17.45 12.94
N THR A 208 28.77 17.92 13.87
CA THR A 208 28.44 17.91 15.31
C THR A 208 27.25 18.82 15.60
N ARG A 209 27.21 19.99 14.96
CA ARG A 209 26.14 20.97 15.18
C ARG A 209 24.78 20.49 14.72
N TRP A 210 24.68 19.82 13.56
CA TRP A 210 23.42 19.44 12.93
C TRP A 210 23.01 17.99 13.15
N LEU A 211 23.96 17.06 13.41
CA LEU A 211 23.64 15.65 13.64
C LEU A 211 23.69 15.25 15.10
N LEU A 212 24.61 15.80 15.88
CA LEU A 212 24.86 15.35 17.26
C LEU A 212 24.35 16.35 18.31
N GLY A 213 24.08 17.59 17.90
CA GLY A 213 23.55 18.63 18.76
C GLY A 213 22.02 18.69 18.84
N PRO A 214 21.47 19.60 19.67
CA PRO A 214 20.02 19.77 19.80
C PRO A 214 19.31 20.18 18.50
N ARG A 215 20.02 20.74 17.52
CA ARG A 215 19.46 21.12 16.22
C ARG A 215 18.97 19.91 15.42
N SER A 216 19.55 18.73 15.64
CA SER A 216 19.11 17.50 14.98
C SER A 216 17.66 17.14 15.33
N ASP A 217 17.20 17.45 16.54
CA ASP A 217 15.81 17.25 16.95
C ASP A 217 14.84 18.16 16.20
N LEU A 218 15.27 19.42 15.93
CA LEU A 218 14.46 20.37 15.18
C LEU A 218 14.34 19.95 13.70
N VAL A 219 15.44 19.47 13.11
CA VAL A 219 15.40 18.88 11.76
C VAL A 219 14.45 17.68 11.72
N ALA A 220 14.54 16.79 12.70
CA ALA A 220 13.63 15.66 12.82
C ALA A 220 12.16 16.11 12.96
N ALA A 221 11.89 17.13 13.78
CA ALA A 221 10.54 17.68 13.97
C ALA A 221 9.98 18.30 12.68
N VAL A 222 10.80 19.01 11.90
CA VAL A 222 10.41 19.57 10.59
C VAL A 222 10.05 18.42 9.63
N LEU A 223 10.91 17.42 9.48
CA LEU A 223 10.68 16.29 8.58
C LEU A 223 9.43 15.51 8.97
N LEU A 224 9.24 15.23 10.26
CA LEU A 224 8.03 14.54 10.74
C LEU A 224 6.78 15.40 10.58
N GLY A 225 6.86 16.73 10.71
CA GLY A 225 5.78 17.67 10.39
C GLY A 225 5.34 17.60 8.93
N ILE A 226 6.31 17.56 8.01
CA ILE A 226 6.07 17.35 6.57
C ILE A 226 5.39 15.98 6.35
N GLY A 227 5.90 14.92 6.99
CA GLY A 227 5.33 13.57 6.90
C GLY A 227 3.89 13.49 7.45
N ALA A 228 3.59 14.21 8.53
CA ALA A 228 2.25 14.28 9.12
C ALA A 228 1.27 15.09 8.25
N PHE A 229 1.71 16.18 7.62
CA PHE A 229 0.90 16.91 6.64
C PHE A 229 0.59 16.04 5.42
N ALA A 230 1.59 15.37 4.85
CA ALA A 230 1.41 14.51 3.69
C ALA A 230 0.47 13.33 3.97
N LYS A 231 0.51 12.78 5.19
CA LYS A 231 -0.36 11.69 5.64
C LYS A 231 -0.61 11.79 7.15
N PRO A 232 -1.79 12.23 7.59
CA PRO A 232 -2.10 12.47 9.02
C PRO A 232 -1.91 11.25 9.93
N THR A 233 -1.98 10.03 9.42
CA THR A 233 -1.73 8.81 10.21
C THR A 233 -0.32 8.75 10.79
N ASN A 234 0.64 9.51 10.24
CA ASN A 234 2.01 9.59 10.73
C ASN A 234 2.19 10.51 11.95
N ILE A 235 1.13 11.19 12.42
CA ILE A 235 1.22 12.12 13.56
C ILE A 235 1.75 11.43 14.83
N LEU A 236 1.47 10.16 15.03
CA LEU A 236 1.95 9.40 16.19
C LEU A 236 3.47 9.22 16.20
N LEU A 237 4.13 9.35 15.05
CA LEU A 237 5.58 9.18 14.93
C LEU A 237 6.39 10.31 15.57
N ILE A 238 5.78 11.44 15.93
CA ILE A 238 6.44 12.49 16.72
C ILE A 238 6.52 12.13 18.22
N ALA A 239 5.66 11.23 18.71
CA ALA A 239 5.54 10.94 20.14
C ALA A 239 6.86 10.52 20.80
N PRO A 240 7.72 9.65 20.22
CA PRO A 240 9.02 9.33 20.81
C PRO A 240 9.93 10.53 21.01
N LEU A 241 9.91 11.49 20.08
CA LEU A 241 10.74 12.70 20.15
C LEU A 241 10.27 13.62 21.26
N LEU A 242 8.97 13.63 21.57
CA LEU A 242 8.39 14.44 22.66
C LEU A 242 8.58 13.75 24.02
N VAL A 243 8.28 12.46 24.10
CA VAL A 243 8.28 11.71 25.35
C VAL A 243 9.70 11.47 25.88
N SER A 244 10.67 11.17 25.00
CA SER A 244 12.04 10.89 25.42
C SER A 244 12.69 12.04 26.23
N PRO A 245 12.65 13.31 25.80
CA PRO A 245 13.17 14.42 26.59
C PRO A 245 12.32 14.69 27.84
N LEU A 246 11.00 14.46 27.83
CA LEU A 246 10.15 14.60 29.02
C LEU A 246 10.57 13.60 30.11
N LEU A 247 10.81 12.34 29.75
CA LEU A 247 11.31 11.31 30.68
C LEU A 247 12.71 11.63 31.24
N ARG A 248 13.49 12.47 30.53
CA ARG A 248 14.80 12.97 30.96
C ARG A 248 14.68 14.33 31.68
N SER A 249 13.49 14.80 32.05
CA SER A 249 13.23 16.10 32.66
C SER A 249 13.69 17.31 31.80
N GLN A 250 13.80 17.13 30.49
CA GLN A 250 14.22 18.16 29.53
C GLN A 250 12.99 18.80 28.85
N TRP A 251 12.05 19.33 29.62
CA TRP A 251 10.77 19.81 29.12
C TRP A 251 10.90 20.94 28.08
N HIS A 252 11.87 21.86 28.24
CA HIS A 252 12.15 22.91 27.25
C HIS A 252 12.50 22.34 25.86
N ARG A 253 13.21 21.21 25.84
CA ARG A 253 13.55 20.51 24.60
C ARG A 253 12.31 19.89 23.96
N ALA A 254 11.45 19.25 24.75
CA ALA A 254 10.18 18.70 24.27
C ALA A 254 9.27 19.79 23.70
N VAL A 255 9.17 20.94 24.39
CA VAL A 255 8.39 22.09 23.90
C VAL A 255 8.95 22.62 22.58
N LYS A 256 10.26 22.81 22.44
CA LYS A 256 10.87 23.26 21.18
C LYS A 256 10.57 22.30 20.02
N ILE A 257 10.66 20.99 20.25
CA ILE A 257 10.33 19.96 19.26
C ILE A 257 8.84 20.06 18.88
N GLY A 258 7.95 20.09 19.87
CA GLY A 258 6.51 20.17 19.66
C GLY A 258 6.07 21.44 18.92
N VAL A 259 6.61 22.59 19.32
CA VAL A 259 6.36 23.86 18.63
C VAL A 259 6.86 23.84 17.19
N THR A 260 8.09 23.34 16.96
CA THR A 260 8.64 23.24 15.59
C THR A 260 7.77 22.35 14.72
N PHE A 261 7.41 21.16 15.20
CA PHE A 261 6.51 20.23 14.50
C PHE A 261 5.16 20.90 14.20
N GLY A 262 4.52 21.48 15.23
CA GLY A 262 3.21 22.12 15.10
C GLY A 262 3.23 23.30 14.11
N LEU A 263 4.27 24.16 14.16
CA LEU A 263 4.42 25.26 13.23
C LEU A 263 4.54 24.79 11.78
N VAL A 264 5.30 23.72 11.51
CA VAL A 264 5.40 23.14 10.16
C VAL A 264 4.05 22.63 9.68
N VAL A 265 3.36 21.84 10.49
CA VAL A 265 2.04 21.31 10.13
C VAL A 265 1.04 22.44 9.88
N VAL A 266 0.96 23.41 10.79
CA VAL A 266 0.06 24.57 10.68
C VAL A 266 0.40 25.41 9.44
N ALA A 267 1.67 25.69 9.19
CA ALA A 267 2.10 26.47 8.03
C ALA A 267 1.70 25.79 6.70
N LEU A 268 1.87 24.47 6.60
CA LEU A 268 1.51 23.73 5.39
C LEU A 268 -0.03 23.70 5.18
N PHE A 269 -0.84 23.53 6.23
CA PHE A 269 -2.29 23.63 6.13
C PHE A 269 -2.76 25.07 5.88
N ALA A 270 -2.10 26.07 6.48
CA ALA A 270 -2.40 27.48 6.23
C ALA A 270 -2.13 27.86 4.77
N LEU A 271 -1.03 27.37 4.18
CA LEU A 271 -0.78 27.53 2.75
C LEU A 271 -1.91 26.94 1.90
N ASN A 272 -2.39 25.73 2.25
CA ASN A 272 -3.53 25.13 1.56
C ASN A 272 -4.78 26.01 1.66
N THR A 273 -5.03 26.61 2.82
CA THR A 273 -6.14 27.56 3.02
C THR A 273 -5.97 28.81 2.20
N ALA A 274 -4.76 29.37 2.16
CA ALA A 274 -4.47 30.58 1.39
C ALA A 274 -4.66 30.37 -0.12
N VAL A 275 -4.34 29.17 -0.62
CA VAL A 275 -4.44 28.82 -2.03
C VAL A 275 -5.88 28.47 -2.45
N SER A 276 -6.55 27.60 -1.69
CA SER A 276 -7.84 27.02 -2.11
C SER A 276 -9.04 27.44 -1.27
N GLY A 277 -8.85 28.28 -0.26
CA GLY A 277 -9.91 28.66 0.70
C GLY A 277 -10.28 27.57 1.71
N GLU A 278 -9.70 26.37 1.61
CA GLU A 278 -10.05 25.21 2.40
C GLU A 278 -8.88 24.75 3.27
N TRP A 279 -9.11 24.56 4.59
CA TRP A 279 -8.09 24.04 5.49
C TRP A 279 -7.63 22.64 5.09
N ASN A 280 -8.58 21.73 4.91
CA ASN A 280 -8.28 20.35 4.54
C ASN A 280 -8.08 20.24 3.01
N TYR A 281 -6.92 19.74 2.57
CA TYR A 281 -6.67 19.53 1.14
C TYR A 281 -7.61 18.48 0.50
N GLN A 282 -8.27 17.64 1.29
CA GLN A 282 -9.33 16.72 0.84
C GLN A 282 -10.75 17.18 1.20
N GLY A 283 -10.89 18.34 1.83
CA GLY A 283 -12.18 18.93 2.23
C GLY A 283 -12.85 19.70 1.11
N GLY A 284 -13.98 20.33 1.46
CA GLY A 284 -14.77 21.13 0.53
C GLY A 284 -15.55 20.31 -0.50
N GLU A 285 -16.02 20.96 -1.54
CA GLU A 285 -16.71 20.32 -2.64
C GLU A 285 -15.73 19.58 -3.54
N ARG A 286 -15.65 18.26 -3.34
CA ARG A 286 -14.69 17.38 -4.01
C ARG A 286 -15.39 16.36 -4.89
N LYS A 287 -14.87 16.18 -6.12
CA LYS A 287 -15.29 15.14 -7.07
C LYS A 287 -14.09 14.33 -7.58
N THR A 288 -14.41 13.16 -8.12
CA THR A 288 -13.46 12.29 -8.83
C THR A 288 -13.91 12.19 -10.29
N PHE A 289 -13.00 12.37 -11.23
CA PHE A 289 -13.28 12.45 -12.66
C PHE A 289 -12.64 11.27 -13.40
N TYR A 290 -13.41 10.65 -14.28
CA TYR A 290 -13.02 9.53 -15.13
C TYR A 290 -13.42 9.80 -16.57
N SER A 291 -12.71 9.23 -17.56
CA SER A 291 -13.08 9.34 -18.97
C SER A 291 -14.43 8.70 -19.27
N GLY A 292 -14.66 7.52 -18.68
CA GLY A 292 -15.93 6.79 -18.78
C GLY A 292 -16.92 7.20 -17.69
N GLY A 293 -18.23 7.17 -17.99
CA GLY A 293 -19.30 7.36 -17.02
C GLY A 293 -19.65 6.07 -16.28
N GLY A 294 -20.43 6.22 -15.20
CA GLY A 294 -20.99 5.12 -14.41
C GLY A 294 -22.49 5.29 -14.20
N VAL A 295 -23.08 4.40 -13.39
CA VAL A 295 -24.53 4.45 -13.10
C VAL A 295 -24.93 5.75 -12.42
N ASP A 296 -24.04 6.31 -11.57
CA ASP A 296 -24.34 7.47 -10.73
C ASP A 296 -23.65 8.76 -11.20
N PHE A 297 -22.94 8.78 -12.33
CA PHE A 297 -22.22 9.97 -12.79
C PHE A 297 -21.98 9.99 -14.30
N LYS A 298 -21.78 11.20 -14.84
CA LYS A 298 -21.37 11.40 -16.23
C LYS A 298 -19.85 11.43 -16.34
N GLY A 299 -19.29 10.66 -17.27
CA GLY A 299 -17.86 10.64 -17.57
C GLY A 299 -17.38 11.94 -18.22
N GLY A 300 -16.09 12.18 -18.10
CA GLY A 300 -15.37 13.33 -18.61
C GLY A 300 -14.69 14.16 -17.54
N PHE A 301 -13.98 15.19 -17.98
CA PHE A 301 -13.19 16.08 -17.13
C PHE A 301 -13.68 17.53 -17.30
N PRO A 302 -13.62 18.36 -16.23
CA PRO A 302 -13.84 19.81 -16.40
C PRO A 302 -12.88 20.37 -17.46
N PHE A 303 -13.36 21.32 -18.26
CA PHE A 303 -12.60 21.96 -19.36
C PHE A 303 -12.24 21.04 -20.55
N GLN A 304 -12.72 19.81 -20.58
CA GLN A 304 -12.52 18.92 -21.73
C GLN A 304 -13.17 19.49 -22.99
N ASP A 305 -14.38 20.02 -22.84
CA ASP A 305 -15.15 20.81 -23.82
C ASP A 305 -16.05 21.80 -23.06
N ASP A 306 -16.73 22.69 -23.79
CA ASP A 306 -17.55 23.74 -23.19
C ASP A 306 -18.78 23.22 -22.42
N ALA A 307 -19.23 22.00 -22.69
CA ALA A 307 -20.34 21.36 -21.97
C ALA A 307 -19.92 20.65 -20.70
N LYS A 308 -18.62 20.32 -20.54
CA LYS A 308 -18.08 19.59 -19.39
C LYS A 308 -17.51 20.55 -18.36
N THR A 309 -18.33 20.82 -17.37
CA THR A 309 -17.98 21.64 -16.20
C THR A 309 -17.81 20.77 -14.97
N PHE A 310 -17.28 21.34 -13.90
CA PHE A 310 -17.20 20.64 -12.61
C PHE A 310 -18.54 20.10 -12.14
N ASP A 311 -19.66 20.79 -12.45
CA ASP A 311 -21.01 20.39 -12.04
C ASP A 311 -21.60 19.31 -12.93
N SER A 312 -21.32 19.34 -14.25
CA SER A 312 -21.96 18.47 -15.23
C SER A 312 -21.36 17.06 -15.31
N VAL A 313 -20.10 16.85 -14.83
CA VAL A 313 -19.39 15.57 -14.90
C VAL A 313 -18.80 15.18 -13.54
N GLY A 314 -18.27 13.97 -13.46
CA GLY A 314 -17.56 13.44 -12.29
C GLY A 314 -18.47 12.87 -11.21
N LEU A 315 -17.86 12.10 -10.34
CA LEU A 315 -18.49 11.43 -9.20
C LEU A 315 -18.29 12.28 -7.94
N ALA A 316 -19.37 12.79 -7.36
CA ALA A 316 -19.32 13.51 -6.11
C ALA A 316 -18.85 12.59 -4.99
N ARG A 317 -18.04 13.11 -4.07
CA ARG A 317 -17.72 12.39 -2.84
C ARG A 317 -19.00 12.31 -2.00
N VAL A 318 -19.49 11.10 -1.80
CA VAL A 318 -20.57 10.87 -0.85
C VAL A 318 -20.03 11.16 0.55
N GLY A 319 -20.71 12.03 1.30
CA GLY A 319 -20.31 12.45 2.65
C GLY A 319 -20.28 11.27 3.60
N GLY A 320 -19.51 11.37 4.65
CA GLY A 320 -19.31 10.39 5.71
C GLY A 320 -17.93 10.60 6.29
N GLY A 321 -17.82 10.94 7.56
CA GLY A 321 -16.55 11.03 8.26
C GLY A 321 -15.98 9.63 8.46
N SER A 322 -14.67 9.44 8.27
CA SER A 322 -14.00 8.17 8.58
C SER A 322 -14.23 7.71 10.03
N PHE A 323 -14.57 8.64 10.92
CA PHE A 323 -14.93 8.36 12.31
C PHE A 323 -16.22 7.54 12.48
N ASP A 324 -17.17 7.61 11.54
CA ASP A 324 -18.42 6.85 11.63
C ASP A 324 -18.16 5.34 11.60
N VAL A 325 -17.06 4.94 10.98
CA VAL A 325 -16.63 3.52 10.93
C VAL A 325 -16.13 3.04 12.29
N LEU A 326 -15.48 3.91 13.09
CA LEU A 326 -15.05 3.60 14.46
C LEU A 326 -16.21 3.32 15.41
N PHE A 327 -17.36 3.95 15.15
CA PHE A 327 -18.55 3.85 16.00
C PHE A 327 -19.52 2.74 15.56
N THR A 328 -19.20 1.94 14.54
CA THR A 328 -19.98 0.75 14.18
C THR A 328 -19.68 -0.36 15.19
N ARG A 329 -20.29 -0.26 16.38
CA ARG A 329 -19.94 -1.06 17.57
C ARG A 329 -20.06 -2.56 17.36
N ASP A 330 -21.07 -3.00 16.60
CA ASP A 330 -21.46 -4.41 16.52
C ASP A 330 -20.45 -5.30 15.76
N THR A 331 -19.66 -4.71 14.85
CA THR A 331 -18.69 -5.44 14.04
C THR A 331 -17.25 -5.04 14.31
N LEU A 332 -17.00 -3.96 15.05
CA LEU A 332 -15.66 -3.38 15.20
C LEU A 332 -14.64 -4.38 15.75
N LEU A 333 -14.99 -5.10 16.81
CA LEU A 333 -14.06 -6.04 17.46
C LEU A 333 -13.74 -7.24 16.55
N GLU A 334 -14.75 -7.75 15.83
CA GLU A 334 -14.55 -8.85 14.88
C GLU A 334 -13.66 -8.40 13.73
N VAL A 335 -13.95 -7.25 13.13
CA VAL A 335 -13.16 -6.67 12.03
C VAL A 335 -11.74 -6.37 12.49
N PHE A 336 -11.56 -5.77 13.67
CA PHE A 336 -10.24 -5.46 14.20
C PHE A 336 -9.38 -6.70 14.42
N ARG A 337 -9.93 -7.78 15.00
CA ARG A 337 -9.21 -9.04 15.21
C ARG A 337 -8.78 -9.67 13.88
N ARG A 338 -9.66 -9.67 12.89
CA ARG A 338 -9.34 -10.17 11.55
C ARG A 338 -8.26 -9.31 10.87
N ASN A 339 -8.43 -7.99 10.93
CA ASN A 339 -7.47 -7.05 10.37
C ASN A 339 -6.09 -7.15 11.04
N LEU A 340 -6.01 -7.41 12.34
CA LEU A 340 -4.75 -7.64 13.02
C LEU A 340 -4.03 -8.89 12.48
N ALA A 341 -4.75 -9.99 12.27
CA ALA A 341 -4.19 -11.18 11.64
C ALA A 341 -3.76 -10.91 10.18
N TYR A 342 -4.59 -10.24 9.40
CA TYR A 342 -4.27 -9.86 8.02
C TYR A 342 -3.10 -8.87 7.96
N PHE A 343 -3.01 -7.91 8.89
CA PHE A 343 -1.88 -6.99 8.96
C PHE A 343 -0.56 -7.74 9.17
N VAL A 344 -0.54 -8.79 9.98
CA VAL A 344 0.68 -9.56 10.26
C VAL A 344 1.00 -10.53 9.12
N VAL A 345 0.04 -11.36 8.69
CA VAL A 345 0.29 -12.49 7.77
C VAL A 345 -0.66 -12.52 6.56
N GLY A 346 -1.33 -11.42 6.24
CA GLY A 346 -2.24 -11.34 5.09
C GLY A 346 -1.55 -11.66 3.76
N ARG A 347 -2.30 -12.30 2.86
CA ARG A 347 -1.84 -12.74 1.54
C ARG A 347 -1.30 -11.60 0.69
N HIS A 348 -1.94 -10.44 0.77
CA HIS A 348 -1.65 -9.27 -0.09
C HIS A 348 -0.97 -8.12 0.65
N THR A 349 -1.10 -8.06 1.98
CA THR A 349 -0.72 -6.88 2.77
C THR A 349 0.14 -7.20 4.00
N GLY A 350 0.39 -8.49 4.29
CA GLY A 350 1.03 -8.96 5.51
C GLY A 350 2.40 -8.34 5.79
N PHE A 351 2.57 -7.75 6.98
CA PHE A 351 3.82 -7.16 7.43
C PHE A 351 4.98 -8.16 7.44
N ALA A 352 4.72 -9.38 7.90
CA ALA A 352 5.71 -10.46 7.94
C ALA A 352 6.09 -10.98 6.54
N ILE A 353 5.33 -10.66 5.51
CA ILE A 353 5.53 -11.11 4.14
C ILE A 353 6.28 -10.04 3.34
N TYR A 354 5.74 -8.82 3.31
CA TYR A 354 6.20 -7.75 2.43
C TYR A 354 7.19 -6.79 3.09
N LEU A 355 7.22 -6.76 4.43
CA LEU A 355 8.06 -5.89 5.24
C LEU A 355 8.86 -6.70 6.28
N PHE A 356 9.21 -7.93 5.93
CA PHE A 356 9.93 -8.88 6.81
C PHE A 356 11.18 -8.30 7.46
N PRO A 357 12.01 -7.45 6.81
CA PRO A 357 13.17 -6.86 7.48
C PRO A 357 12.81 -6.01 8.71
N GLY A 358 11.63 -5.37 8.71
CA GLY A 358 11.10 -4.66 9.87
C GLY A 358 10.70 -5.61 11.00
N LEU A 359 10.07 -6.74 10.66
CA LEU A 359 9.79 -7.80 11.63
C LEU A 359 11.09 -8.35 12.25
N MET A 360 12.10 -8.62 11.42
CA MET A 360 13.41 -9.07 11.89
C MET A 360 14.07 -8.03 12.81
N ALA A 361 13.97 -6.74 12.49
CA ALA A 361 14.46 -5.68 13.38
C ALA A 361 13.78 -5.71 14.76
N ILE A 362 12.46 -5.93 14.81
CA ILE A 362 11.70 -6.11 16.05
C ILE A 362 12.17 -7.37 16.79
N ILE A 363 12.29 -8.50 16.11
CA ILE A 363 12.76 -9.77 16.70
C ILE A 363 14.16 -9.59 17.30
N LEU A 364 15.10 -9.03 16.55
CA LEU A 364 16.46 -8.77 17.01
C LEU A 364 16.48 -7.84 18.23
N PHE A 365 15.66 -6.79 18.22
CA PHE A 365 15.50 -5.89 19.36
C PHE A 365 14.97 -6.62 20.59
N LEU A 366 13.94 -7.44 20.43
CA LEU A 366 13.36 -8.21 21.54
C LEU A 366 14.27 -9.33 22.04
N ALA A 367 15.16 -9.86 21.22
CA ALA A 367 16.17 -10.85 21.59
C ALA A 367 17.37 -10.23 22.33
N ALA A 368 17.73 -8.98 22.02
CA ALA A 368 18.89 -8.30 22.62
C ALA A 368 18.59 -7.76 24.02
N THR A 369 18.61 -8.61 25.04
CA THR A 369 18.16 -8.28 26.41
C THR A 369 18.97 -7.19 27.13
N ARG A 370 20.25 -7.01 26.81
CA ARG A 370 21.18 -6.14 27.54
C ARG A 370 21.30 -4.70 26.98
N ASP A 371 20.93 -4.47 25.72
CA ASP A 371 21.24 -3.21 25.00
C ASP A 371 20.00 -2.43 24.60
N ARG A 372 18.89 -2.58 25.35
CA ARG A 372 17.61 -1.91 25.03
C ARG A 372 17.54 -0.53 25.65
N ALA A 373 17.61 0.49 24.83
CA ALA A 373 17.42 1.88 25.27
C ALA A 373 15.93 2.27 25.32
N MET A 374 15.57 3.19 26.22
CA MET A 374 14.19 3.70 26.34
C MET A 374 13.65 4.29 25.03
N TRP A 375 14.48 5.01 24.29
CA TRP A 375 14.07 5.59 23.00
C TRP A 375 13.68 4.53 21.97
N GLN A 376 14.26 3.31 22.02
CA GLN A 376 13.88 2.19 21.14
C GLN A 376 12.49 1.63 21.52
N TRP A 377 12.16 1.55 22.81
CA TRP A 377 10.82 1.17 23.26
C TRP A 377 9.77 2.17 22.84
N LEU A 378 10.08 3.47 22.94
CA LEU A 378 9.20 4.53 22.45
C LEU A 378 9.01 4.44 20.93
N THR A 379 10.07 4.14 20.17
CA THR A 379 10.02 3.93 18.72
C THR A 379 9.13 2.73 18.36
N LEU A 380 9.30 1.60 19.04
CA LEU A 380 8.45 0.42 18.86
C LEU A 380 6.99 0.76 19.19
N GLY A 381 6.76 1.44 20.32
CA GLY A 381 5.43 1.87 20.75
C GLY A 381 4.75 2.78 19.73
N ALA A 382 5.48 3.72 19.13
CA ALA A 382 4.93 4.57 18.06
C ALA A 382 4.60 3.79 16.79
N GLY A 383 5.46 2.86 16.37
CA GLY A 383 5.21 2.00 15.22
C GLY A 383 3.98 1.10 15.39
N VAL A 384 3.88 0.44 16.55
CA VAL A 384 2.72 -0.41 16.91
C VAL A 384 1.47 0.44 17.09
N GLY A 385 1.57 1.59 17.76
CA GLY A 385 0.47 2.53 17.94
C GLY A 385 -0.09 3.05 16.62
N THR A 386 0.79 3.34 15.65
CA THR A 386 0.37 3.75 14.29
C THR A 386 -0.34 2.60 13.56
N ALA A 387 0.13 1.36 13.69
CA ALA A 387 -0.55 0.20 13.12
C ALA A 387 -1.97 0.03 13.70
N VAL A 388 -2.09 0.07 15.03
CA VAL A 388 -3.39 -0.03 15.73
C VAL A 388 -4.33 1.11 15.33
N ALA A 389 -3.83 2.35 15.33
CA ALA A 389 -4.61 3.51 14.91
C ALA A 389 -5.11 3.38 13.47
N LEU A 390 -4.27 2.88 12.55
CA LEU A 390 -4.64 2.66 11.15
C LEU A 390 -5.75 1.62 11.02
N LEU A 391 -5.65 0.48 11.72
CA LEU A 391 -6.65 -0.58 11.69
C LEU A 391 -7.99 -0.16 12.29
N LEU A 392 -7.99 0.76 13.28
CA LEU A 392 -9.19 1.31 13.89
C LEU A 392 -9.82 2.44 13.06
N TYR A 393 -8.96 3.32 12.49
CA TYR A 393 -9.42 4.49 11.73
C TYR A 393 -9.95 4.13 10.34
N MET A 394 -9.35 3.12 9.68
CA MET A 394 -9.68 2.73 8.30
C MET A 394 -9.89 1.20 8.19
N PRO A 395 -10.81 0.59 8.95
CA PRO A 395 -10.90 -0.86 9.10
C PRO A 395 -11.18 -1.63 7.81
N PHE A 396 -11.74 -0.98 6.77
CA PHE A 396 -12.08 -1.60 5.49
C PHE A 396 -11.16 -1.15 4.32
N THR A 397 -10.15 -0.29 4.60
CA THR A 397 -9.22 0.23 3.59
C THR A 397 -7.84 0.57 4.19
N TRP A 398 -7.46 -0.11 5.27
CA TRP A 398 -6.22 0.17 6.01
C TRP A 398 -4.93 -0.09 5.21
N SER A 399 -4.98 -0.83 4.11
CA SER A 399 -3.83 -1.04 3.21
C SER A 399 -3.55 0.14 2.29
N GLY A 400 -4.50 1.07 2.14
CA GLY A 400 -4.37 2.27 1.33
C GLY A 400 -5.22 2.33 0.07
N GLY A 401 -6.08 1.34 -0.17
CA GLY A 401 -6.95 1.27 -1.34
C GLY A 401 -6.22 1.10 -2.67
N GLY A 402 -6.97 0.89 -3.75
CA GLY A 402 -6.45 0.86 -5.11
C GLY A 402 -5.64 -0.37 -5.50
N GLY A 403 -5.61 -1.41 -4.67
CA GLY A 403 -5.05 -2.71 -5.01
C GLY A 403 -3.52 -2.86 -5.09
N PRO A 404 -2.66 -1.98 -4.52
CA PRO A 404 -1.22 -2.20 -4.53
C PRO A 404 -0.84 -3.43 -3.68
N VAL A 405 0.32 -4.02 -3.97
CA VAL A 405 0.89 -5.08 -3.13
C VAL A 405 1.47 -4.47 -1.84
N GLY A 406 1.27 -5.16 -0.73
CA GLY A 406 1.73 -4.72 0.58
C GLY A 406 0.83 -3.65 1.19
N ASN A 407 1.24 -3.13 2.35
CA ASN A 407 0.49 -2.09 3.06
C ASN A 407 1.07 -0.71 2.75
N ARG A 408 0.45 -0.02 1.80
CA ARG A 408 0.84 1.32 1.36
C ARG A 408 0.77 2.35 2.49
N TYR A 409 -0.30 2.29 3.28
CA TYR A 409 -0.49 3.28 4.35
C TYR A 409 0.49 3.10 5.52
N PHE A 410 0.98 1.89 5.74
CA PHE A 410 1.95 1.61 6.78
C PHE A 410 3.41 1.80 6.34
N LEU A 411 3.66 1.97 5.03
CA LEU A 411 5.01 2.10 4.50
C LEU A 411 5.80 3.24 5.16
N GLY A 412 5.16 4.41 5.36
CA GLY A 412 5.79 5.54 6.05
C GLY A 412 6.29 5.19 7.47
N THR A 413 5.56 4.34 8.18
CA THR A 413 5.93 3.87 9.52
C THR A 413 7.00 2.77 9.48
N TYR A 414 7.08 1.98 8.41
CA TYR A 414 8.04 0.89 8.31
C TYR A 414 9.48 1.33 8.57
N GLY A 415 9.88 2.51 8.06
CA GLY A 415 11.23 3.05 8.20
C GLY A 415 11.73 3.18 9.65
N VAL A 416 10.84 3.37 10.64
CA VAL A 416 11.24 3.55 12.03
C VAL A 416 11.79 2.27 12.67
N PHE A 417 11.39 1.09 12.18
CA PHE A 417 11.86 -0.19 12.72
C PHE A 417 13.35 -0.44 12.46
N LEU A 418 13.95 0.21 11.47
CA LEU A 418 15.41 0.17 11.26
C LEU A 418 16.18 0.56 12.53
N PHE A 419 15.66 1.53 13.28
CA PHE A 419 16.31 2.08 14.47
C PHE A 419 16.20 1.17 15.70
N LEU A 420 15.43 0.10 15.62
CA LEU A 420 15.38 -0.94 16.65
C LEU A 420 16.54 -1.92 16.59
N VAL A 421 17.20 -2.07 15.42
CA VAL A 421 18.25 -3.07 15.20
C VAL A 421 19.37 -2.91 16.23
N PRO A 422 19.70 -3.95 17.03
CA PRO A 422 20.78 -3.91 17.98
C PRO A 422 22.16 -3.93 17.30
N PRO A 423 23.28 -3.76 18.02
CA PRO A 423 24.61 -3.91 17.46
C PRO A 423 24.81 -5.28 16.80
N LEU A 424 25.10 -5.31 15.49
CA LEU A 424 25.31 -6.51 14.71
C LEU A 424 26.82 -6.79 14.58
N GLN A 425 27.32 -7.81 15.28
CA GLN A 425 28.74 -8.21 15.18
C GLN A 425 29.00 -9.18 14.02
N THR A 426 27.98 -9.94 13.61
CA THR A 426 28.03 -10.90 12.50
C THR A 426 27.00 -10.56 11.44
N ALA A 427 27.24 -10.99 10.19
CA ALA A 427 26.29 -10.79 9.08
C ALA A 427 25.09 -11.77 9.11
N VAL A 428 25.07 -12.74 10.02
CA VAL A 428 24.05 -13.81 10.07
C VAL A 428 22.63 -13.23 10.10
N GLY A 429 22.36 -12.27 10.99
CA GLY A 429 21.03 -11.65 11.07
C GLY A 429 20.61 -10.96 9.76
N GLY A 430 21.54 -10.27 9.12
CA GLY A 430 21.29 -9.64 7.81
C GLY A 430 21.08 -10.65 6.68
N LEU A 431 21.88 -11.70 6.64
CA LEU A 431 21.77 -12.78 5.62
C LEU A 431 20.45 -13.56 5.77
N LEU A 432 20.07 -13.90 7.01
CA LEU A 432 18.75 -14.51 7.28
C LEU A 432 17.61 -13.60 6.85
N THR A 433 17.71 -12.31 7.15
CA THR A 433 16.72 -11.31 6.71
C THR A 433 16.60 -11.30 5.19
N LEU A 434 17.74 -11.26 4.50
CA LEU A 434 17.80 -11.25 3.03
C LEU A 434 17.21 -12.54 2.44
N ALA A 435 17.57 -13.71 2.98
CA ALA A 435 17.11 -15.00 2.49
C ALA A 435 15.60 -15.18 2.67
N ILE A 436 15.08 -14.93 3.90
CA ILE A 436 13.66 -15.15 4.21
C ILE A 436 12.80 -14.12 3.46
N SER A 437 13.18 -12.84 3.50
CA SER A 437 12.45 -11.80 2.75
C SER A 437 12.46 -12.10 1.25
N GLY A 438 13.60 -12.51 0.72
CA GLY A 438 13.76 -12.88 -0.69
C GLY A 438 12.80 -13.98 -1.15
N LEU A 439 12.49 -14.96 -0.30
CA LEU A 439 11.50 -16.01 -0.63
C LEU A 439 10.13 -15.44 -1.00
N PHE A 440 9.74 -14.33 -0.39
CA PHE A 440 8.44 -13.69 -0.63
C PHE A 440 8.51 -12.59 -1.69
N VAL A 441 9.54 -11.74 -1.64
CA VAL A 441 9.51 -10.50 -2.42
C VAL A 441 10.47 -10.48 -3.61
N MET A 442 11.34 -11.48 -3.82
CA MET A 442 12.35 -11.42 -4.90
C MET A 442 11.73 -11.23 -6.29
N ARG A 443 10.63 -11.92 -6.61
CA ARG A 443 9.93 -11.74 -7.90
C ARG A 443 9.37 -10.33 -8.07
N ILE A 444 8.95 -9.69 -6.97
CA ILE A 444 8.43 -8.33 -6.92
C ILE A 444 9.57 -7.34 -7.15
N VAL A 445 10.67 -7.54 -6.43
CA VAL A 445 11.85 -6.65 -6.47
C VAL A 445 12.62 -6.76 -7.79
N ALA A 446 12.62 -7.94 -8.42
CA ALA A 446 13.28 -8.15 -9.71
C ALA A 446 12.64 -7.33 -10.86
N ASN A 447 11.32 -7.06 -10.77
CA ASN A 447 10.63 -6.20 -11.73
C ASN A 447 9.56 -5.36 -11.00
N PRO A 448 9.96 -4.27 -10.32
CA PRO A 448 9.05 -3.47 -9.51
C PRO A 448 8.01 -2.72 -10.36
N PHE A 449 8.27 -2.38 -11.61
CA PHE A 449 7.28 -1.80 -12.51
C PHE A 449 6.16 -2.79 -12.81
N TYR A 450 6.51 -4.01 -13.18
CA TYR A 450 5.50 -5.04 -13.41
C TYR A 450 4.69 -5.32 -12.14
N ALA A 451 5.35 -5.38 -10.99
CA ALA A 451 4.68 -5.57 -9.71
C ALA A 451 3.75 -4.40 -9.34
N SER A 452 4.07 -3.17 -9.75
CA SER A 452 3.23 -2.00 -9.50
C SER A 452 1.97 -1.95 -10.38
N THR A 453 2.07 -2.47 -11.60
CA THR A 453 0.97 -2.47 -12.60
C THR A 453 0.16 -3.76 -12.60
N HIS A 454 0.76 -4.89 -12.18
CA HIS A 454 0.13 -6.22 -12.11
C HIS A 454 0.27 -6.84 -10.71
N PRO A 455 -0.16 -6.18 -9.65
CA PRO A 455 0.13 -6.61 -8.28
C PRO A 455 -0.51 -7.95 -7.91
N SER A 456 -1.63 -8.35 -8.54
CA SER A 456 -2.29 -9.64 -8.29
C SER A 456 -1.44 -10.84 -8.71
N GLU A 457 -0.53 -10.67 -9.69
CA GLU A 457 0.27 -11.78 -10.26
C GLU A 457 1.23 -12.42 -9.25
N HIS A 458 1.63 -11.68 -8.22
CA HIS A 458 2.63 -12.15 -7.25
C HIS A 458 2.07 -13.03 -6.15
N SER A 459 0.76 -12.96 -5.88
CA SER A 459 0.12 -13.63 -4.75
C SER A 459 -0.87 -14.73 -5.16
N LYS A 460 -0.98 -15.06 -6.46
CA LYS A 460 -1.94 -16.05 -6.98
C LYS A 460 -1.61 -17.50 -6.62
N SER A 461 -0.33 -17.85 -6.47
CA SER A 461 0.13 -19.24 -6.42
C SER A 461 1.14 -19.51 -5.31
N GLY A 462 1.55 -20.76 -5.14
CA GLY A 462 2.60 -21.18 -4.23
C GLY A 462 2.20 -20.98 -2.75
N ILE A 463 3.16 -20.50 -1.96
CA ILE A 463 2.98 -20.30 -0.52
C ILE A 463 1.89 -19.27 -0.20
N PHE A 464 1.67 -18.29 -1.08
CA PHE A 464 0.67 -17.24 -0.89
C PHE A 464 -0.75 -17.78 -0.81
N ARG A 465 -1.07 -18.90 -1.48
CA ARG A 465 -2.39 -19.53 -1.37
C ARG A 465 -2.73 -20.05 0.03
N ARG A 466 -1.71 -20.29 0.85
CA ARG A 466 -1.88 -20.76 2.25
C ARG A 466 -2.06 -19.60 3.23
N LEU A 467 -1.84 -18.36 2.79
CA LEU A 467 -2.00 -17.18 3.62
C LEU A 467 -3.45 -16.71 3.60
N PRO A 468 -3.94 -16.12 4.71
CA PRO A 468 -5.31 -15.63 4.78
C PRO A 468 -5.52 -14.44 3.83
N THR A 469 -6.56 -14.52 3.01
CA THR A 469 -6.99 -13.42 2.13
C THR A 469 -7.79 -12.42 2.94
N GLU A 470 -7.56 -11.13 2.71
CA GLU A 470 -8.09 -10.00 3.49
C GLU A 470 -9.55 -9.69 3.12
N LEU A 471 -10.49 -10.48 3.62
CA LEU A 471 -11.93 -10.38 3.28
C LEU A 471 -12.55 -9.05 3.70
N THR A 472 -12.04 -8.41 4.75
CA THR A 472 -12.49 -7.08 5.20
C THR A 472 -12.18 -5.96 4.22
N MET A 473 -11.28 -6.20 3.25
CA MET A 473 -10.82 -5.22 2.25
C MET A 473 -11.04 -5.73 0.82
N VAL A 474 -12.11 -6.44 0.56
CA VAL A 474 -12.37 -7.08 -0.75
C VAL A 474 -12.26 -6.11 -1.93
N ASN A 475 -12.64 -4.85 -1.77
CA ASN A 475 -12.54 -3.84 -2.83
C ASN A 475 -11.14 -3.23 -3.00
N ASP A 476 -10.22 -3.49 -2.08
CA ASP A 476 -8.85 -3.00 -2.10
C ASP A 476 -7.83 -4.08 -2.46
N LEU A 477 -8.29 -5.30 -2.72
CA LEU A 477 -7.41 -6.40 -3.13
C LEU A 477 -6.80 -6.15 -4.51
N PRO A 478 -5.57 -6.64 -4.76
CA PRO A 478 -4.88 -6.49 -6.04
C PRO A 478 -5.68 -6.92 -7.28
N ILE A 479 -6.56 -7.87 -7.12
CA ILE A 479 -7.44 -8.35 -8.20
C ILE A 479 -8.37 -7.26 -8.74
N ASN A 480 -8.63 -6.20 -7.97
CA ASN A 480 -9.49 -5.09 -8.42
C ASN A 480 -8.90 -4.27 -9.58
N LEU A 481 -7.62 -4.44 -9.90
CA LEU A 481 -7.00 -3.89 -11.12
C LEU A 481 -7.26 -4.73 -12.37
N GLN A 482 -7.96 -5.87 -12.25
CA GLN A 482 -8.34 -6.74 -13.36
C GLN A 482 -9.88 -6.79 -13.47
N PRO A 483 -10.49 -5.92 -14.29
CA PRO A 483 -11.96 -5.78 -14.39
C PRO A 483 -12.68 -7.06 -14.82
N ASP A 484 -12.03 -7.88 -15.67
CA ASP A 484 -12.53 -9.16 -16.16
C ASP A 484 -12.54 -10.27 -15.10
N ARG A 485 -11.89 -10.07 -13.95
CA ARG A 485 -11.78 -11.04 -12.85
C ARG A 485 -12.40 -10.55 -11.54
N THR A 486 -12.77 -9.30 -11.46
CA THR A 486 -13.31 -8.67 -10.26
C THR A 486 -14.76 -8.25 -10.43
N ARG A 487 -15.52 -8.29 -9.35
CA ARG A 487 -16.95 -7.89 -9.34
C ARG A 487 -17.78 -8.54 -10.45
N GLN A 488 -17.48 -9.81 -10.76
CA GLN A 488 -18.22 -10.54 -11.78
C GLN A 488 -19.61 -10.90 -11.25
N PRO A 489 -20.71 -10.39 -11.84
CA PRO A 489 -22.05 -10.71 -11.38
C PRO A 489 -22.37 -12.16 -11.76
N LEU A 490 -22.84 -12.94 -10.78
CA LEU A 490 -23.27 -14.32 -10.94
C LEU A 490 -24.65 -14.49 -10.33
N GLY A 491 -25.51 -15.24 -10.99
CA GLY A 491 -26.82 -15.72 -10.58
C GLY A 491 -27.64 -14.82 -9.66
N GLY A 492 -28.95 -15.01 -9.68
CA GLY A 492 -29.88 -14.31 -8.78
C GLY A 492 -30.23 -12.88 -9.17
N THR A 493 -31.24 -12.34 -8.46
CA THR A 493 -31.65 -10.95 -8.54
C THR A 493 -31.91 -10.46 -7.11
N PRO A 494 -31.03 -9.60 -6.56
CA PRO A 494 -29.78 -9.08 -7.14
C PRO A 494 -28.68 -10.16 -7.24
N PRO A 495 -27.70 -10.02 -8.17
CA PRO A 495 -26.61 -10.98 -8.32
C PRO A 495 -25.60 -10.91 -7.16
N ILE A 496 -24.91 -12.02 -6.89
CA ILE A 496 -23.68 -11.99 -6.11
C ILE A 496 -22.51 -11.51 -6.99
N PHE A 497 -21.48 -10.95 -6.36
CA PHE A 497 -20.29 -10.49 -7.04
C PHE A 497 -19.09 -11.38 -6.70
N ALA A 498 -18.56 -12.08 -7.71
CA ALA A 498 -17.39 -12.93 -7.57
C ALA A 498 -16.08 -12.20 -7.88
N TYR A 499 -15.02 -12.57 -7.16
CA TYR A 499 -13.64 -12.15 -7.36
C TYR A 499 -12.79 -13.39 -7.59
N PHE A 500 -12.26 -13.57 -8.78
CA PHE A 500 -11.46 -14.72 -9.20
C PHE A 500 -9.99 -14.47 -8.85
N ILE A 501 -9.59 -14.87 -7.64
CA ILE A 501 -8.30 -14.49 -7.04
C ILE A 501 -7.10 -15.33 -7.48
N ASP A 502 -7.32 -16.41 -8.25
CA ASP A 502 -6.25 -17.22 -8.83
C ASP A 502 -6.49 -17.50 -10.33
N ASP A 503 -5.55 -18.21 -10.98
CA ASP A 503 -5.61 -18.54 -12.41
C ASP A 503 -6.27 -19.90 -12.70
N ASN A 504 -6.90 -20.53 -11.69
CA ASN A 504 -7.55 -21.83 -11.84
C ASN A 504 -9.01 -21.73 -12.28
N ILE A 505 -9.46 -20.52 -12.58
CA ILE A 505 -10.79 -20.21 -13.13
C ILE A 505 -10.62 -19.54 -14.48
N TYR A 506 -11.39 -19.98 -15.47
CA TYR A 506 -11.55 -19.26 -16.73
C TYR A 506 -12.54 -18.10 -16.58
N ASN A 507 -12.49 -17.15 -17.51
CA ASN A 507 -13.41 -16.02 -17.49
C ASN A 507 -14.85 -16.49 -17.56
N ARG A 508 -15.74 -15.67 -17.01
CA ARG A 508 -17.17 -15.94 -16.93
C ARG A 508 -17.78 -16.14 -18.32
N GLU A 509 -18.66 -17.14 -18.44
CA GLU A 509 -19.51 -17.43 -19.60
C GLU A 509 -20.98 -17.30 -19.18
N GLY A 510 -21.61 -16.15 -19.49
CA GLY A 510 -22.94 -15.84 -18.98
C GLY A 510 -22.96 -15.69 -17.45
N ASP A 511 -23.71 -16.55 -16.75
CA ASP A 511 -23.79 -16.63 -15.29
C ASP A 511 -23.00 -17.81 -14.68
N ALA A 512 -22.18 -18.47 -15.50
CA ALA A 512 -21.33 -19.60 -15.14
C ALA A 512 -19.85 -19.32 -15.39
N PHE A 513 -18.99 -20.19 -14.85
CA PHE A 513 -17.55 -20.19 -15.12
C PHE A 513 -16.98 -21.60 -15.05
N TRP A 514 -15.85 -21.83 -15.73
CA TRP A 514 -15.14 -23.11 -15.68
C TRP A 514 -14.00 -23.06 -14.66
N VAL A 515 -13.94 -24.05 -13.78
CA VAL A 515 -12.75 -24.41 -13.02
C VAL A 515 -11.86 -25.26 -13.91
N LYS A 516 -10.54 -25.01 -13.89
CA LYS A 516 -9.57 -25.81 -14.63
C LYS A 516 -9.52 -27.26 -14.11
N GLY A 517 -9.30 -28.20 -15.00
CA GLY A 517 -9.08 -29.59 -14.62
C GLY A 517 -7.87 -29.75 -13.70
N GLU A 518 -7.92 -30.76 -12.83
CA GLU A 518 -6.86 -31.14 -11.89
C GLU A 518 -6.34 -29.94 -11.05
N SER A 519 -7.24 -29.04 -10.71
CA SER A 519 -6.90 -27.82 -9.97
C SER A 519 -7.89 -27.50 -8.86
N THR A 520 -7.47 -26.61 -7.97
CA THR A 520 -8.33 -26.01 -6.96
C THR A 520 -8.40 -24.51 -7.20
N ALA A 521 -9.59 -24.01 -7.43
CA ALA A 521 -9.90 -22.60 -7.62
C ALA A 521 -10.36 -21.97 -6.31
N ASP A 522 -9.80 -20.81 -5.98
CA ASP A 522 -10.22 -20.00 -4.84
C ASP A 522 -10.87 -18.70 -5.34
N LEU A 523 -12.05 -18.42 -4.85
CA LEU A 523 -12.78 -17.20 -5.19
C LEU A 523 -13.41 -16.58 -3.95
N LEU A 524 -13.69 -15.28 -4.02
CA LEU A 524 -14.46 -14.58 -3.00
C LEU A 524 -15.82 -14.24 -3.57
N LEU A 525 -16.83 -14.34 -2.72
CA LEU A 525 -18.20 -13.93 -3.02
C LEU A 525 -18.54 -12.74 -2.12
N ARG A 526 -19.05 -11.69 -2.72
CA ARG A 526 -19.54 -10.51 -2.01
C ARG A 526 -21.05 -10.38 -2.25
N ALA A 527 -21.82 -10.23 -1.18
CA ALA A 527 -23.22 -9.85 -1.29
C ALA A 527 -23.34 -8.45 -1.93
N PRO A 528 -24.41 -8.15 -2.66
CA PRO A 528 -24.59 -6.85 -3.31
C PRO A 528 -24.66 -5.72 -2.28
N ILE A 529 -24.16 -4.53 -2.67
CA ILE A 529 -24.26 -3.30 -1.90
C ILE A 529 -25.46 -2.47 -2.34
N SER A 530 -25.86 -1.46 -1.56
CA SER A 530 -27.05 -0.63 -1.80
C SER A 530 -27.23 -0.08 -3.22
N PRO A 531 -26.22 0.50 -3.90
CA PRO A 531 -26.36 0.96 -5.28
C PRO A 531 -26.66 -0.19 -6.25
N GLU A 532 -26.04 -1.35 -6.04
CA GLU A 532 -26.25 -2.52 -6.90
C GLU A 532 -27.63 -3.14 -6.71
N THR A 533 -28.16 -3.15 -5.47
CA THR A 533 -29.54 -3.59 -5.21
C THR A 533 -30.56 -2.63 -5.84
N ARG A 534 -30.32 -1.33 -5.75
CA ARG A 534 -31.18 -0.31 -6.38
C ARG A 534 -31.18 -0.44 -7.90
N ALA A 535 -29.99 -0.64 -8.52
CA ALA A 535 -29.89 -0.88 -9.96
C ALA A 535 -30.62 -2.18 -10.39
N ALA A 536 -30.73 -3.17 -9.50
CA ALA A 536 -31.48 -4.40 -9.73
C ALA A 536 -32.98 -4.29 -9.41
N GLY A 537 -33.50 -3.09 -9.09
CA GLY A 537 -34.91 -2.85 -8.77
C GLY A 537 -35.33 -3.20 -7.33
N VAL A 538 -34.38 -3.41 -6.44
CA VAL A 538 -34.64 -3.66 -5.02
C VAL A 538 -34.58 -2.33 -4.26
N GLU A 539 -35.73 -1.79 -3.87
CA GLU A 539 -35.85 -0.43 -3.30
C GLU A 539 -35.23 -0.28 -1.90
N GLU A 540 -35.18 -1.34 -1.11
CA GLU A 540 -34.65 -1.24 0.25
C GLU A 540 -33.17 -1.64 0.33
N ALA A 541 -32.35 -0.66 0.72
CA ALA A 541 -30.93 -0.83 1.05
C ALA A 541 -30.78 -1.65 2.34
N ARG A 542 -31.03 -2.95 2.29
CA ARG A 542 -30.81 -3.86 3.43
C ARG A 542 -29.41 -4.48 3.35
N SER A 543 -28.85 -4.78 4.50
CA SER A 543 -27.71 -5.67 4.63
C SER A 543 -28.11 -7.07 4.15
N LEU A 544 -27.59 -7.50 3.01
CA LEU A 544 -27.87 -8.83 2.50
C LEU A 544 -26.80 -9.82 2.97
N ARG A 545 -27.26 -10.98 3.45
CA ARG A 545 -26.42 -12.14 3.73
C ARG A 545 -26.74 -13.26 2.77
N ILE A 546 -25.72 -13.95 2.31
CA ILE A 546 -25.94 -15.23 1.60
C ILE A 546 -26.11 -16.28 2.69
N GLU A 547 -27.32 -16.78 2.87
CA GLU A 547 -27.61 -17.87 3.81
C GLU A 547 -27.34 -19.23 3.17
N LYS A 548 -27.68 -19.34 1.90
CA LYS A 548 -27.61 -20.57 1.15
C LYS A 548 -27.13 -20.26 -0.26
N LEU A 549 -26.33 -21.15 -0.81
CA LEU A 549 -25.83 -21.07 -2.17
C LEU A 549 -26.24 -22.36 -2.90
N THR A 550 -27.15 -22.27 -3.86
CA THR A 550 -27.41 -23.37 -4.77
C THR A 550 -26.28 -23.45 -5.78
N VAL A 551 -25.56 -24.54 -5.77
CA VAL A 551 -24.44 -24.84 -6.66
C VAL A 551 -24.89 -25.81 -7.71
N ILE A 552 -24.78 -25.41 -8.98
CA ILE A 552 -25.04 -26.25 -10.14
C ILE A 552 -23.70 -26.55 -10.78
N LEU A 553 -23.37 -27.83 -10.87
CA LEU A 553 -22.14 -28.33 -11.47
C LEU A 553 -22.48 -29.04 -12.78
N GLU A 554 -21.65 -28.88 -13.79
CA GLU A 554 -21.75 -29.57 -15.06
C GLU A 554 -20.38 -30.10 -15.48
N THR A 555 -20.30 -31.39 -15.84
CA THR A 555 -19.09 -32.04 -16.33
C THR A 555 -19.14 -32.19 -17.84
N GLY A 556 -18.00 -32.16 -18.49
CA GLY A 556 -17.87 -32.50 -19.91
C GLY A 556 -17.64 -33.97 -20.13
N ALA A 557 -16.84 -34.32 -21.12
CA ALA A 557 -16.62 -35.65 -21.62
C ALA A 557 -16.06 -36.66 -20.60
N ARG A 558 -15.58 -36.22 -19.45
CA ARG A 558 -14.94 -37.07 -18.43
C ARG A 558 -15.66 -37.00 -17.09
N PRO A 559 -15.73 -38.14 -16.34
CA PRO A 559 -16.20 -38.11 -14.96
C PRO A 559 -15.27 -37.24 -14.09
N ASN A 560 -15.83 -36.64 -13.05
CA ASN A 560 -15.09 -35.74 -12.18
C ASN A 560 -15.50 -35.90 -10.71
N ARG A 561 -14.53 -35.79 -9.83
CA ARG A 561 -14.76 -35.65 -8.40
C ARG A 561 -14.54 -34.21 -8.02
N VAL A 562 -15.60 -33.53 -7.64
CA VAL A 562 -15.57 -32.10 -7.30
C VAL A 562 -15.68 -31.94 -5.80
N THR A 563 -14.75 -31.15 -5.21
CA THR A 563 -14.81 -30.81 -3.78
C THR A 563 -15.09 -29.34 -3.64
N ILE A 564 -16.16 -28.99 -2.91
CA ILE A 564 -16.55 -27.60 -2.64
C ILE A 564 -16.39 -27.33 -1.15
N ASN A 565 -15.77 -26.19 -0.81
CA ASN A 565 -15.63 -25.74 0.55
C ASN A 565 -15.99 -24.25 0.67
N ALA A 566 -17.07 -23.96 1.36
CA ALA A 566 -17.55 -22.61 1.66
C ALA A 566 -17.21 -22.16 3.09
N GLY A 567 -16.34 -22.90 3.80
CA GLY A 567 -15.99 -22.62 5.19
C GLY A 567 -16.82 -23.37 6.23
N THR A 568 -17.82 -24.15 5.81
CA THR A 568 -18.63 -25.04 6.67
C THR A 568 -18.15 -26.49 6.63
N GLY A 569 -17.08 -26.77 5.90
CA GLY A 569 -16.50 -28.07 5.65
C GLY A 569 -16.53 -28.46 4.17
N PRO A 570 -15.66 -29.38 3.74
CA PRO A 570 -15.62 -29.81 2.36
C PRO A 570 -16.81 -30.75 2.05
N ARG A 571 -17.51 -30.49 0.95
CA ARG A 571 -18.48 -31.36 0.33
C ARG A 571 -17.91 -31.97 -0.93
N VAL A 572 -17.91 -33.30 -1.03
CA VAL A 572 -17.40 -34.03 -2.18
C VAL A 572 -18.60 -34.53 -3.00
N VAL A 573 -18.54 -34.34 -4.31
CA VAL A 573 -19.56 -34.73 -5.28
C VAL A 573 -18.88 -35.53 -6.38
N GLU A 574 -19.34 -36.80 -6.54
CA GLU A 574 -18.90 -37.64 -7.66
C GLU A 574 -19.85 -37.41 -8.84
N MET A 575 -19.30 -37.12 -10.00
CA MET A 575 -20.06 -36.79 -11.19
C MET A 575 -19.67 -37.71 -12.35
N ALA A 576 -20.67 -38.27 -13.04
CA ALA A 576 -20.46 -38.99 -14.28
C ALA A 576 -20.04 -38.01 -15.42
N ALA A 577 -19.52 -38.56 -16.52
CA ALA A 577 -19.28 -37.75 -17.71
C ALA A 577 -20.61 -37.16 -18.24
N SER A 578 -20.53 -35.93 -18.79
CA SER A 578 -21.67 -35.21 -19.39
C SER A 578 -22.89 -35.16 -18.47
N SER A 579 -22.67 -34.96 -17.18
CA SER A 579 -23.73 -34.93 -16.17
C SER A 579 -23.84 -33.57 -15.51
N GLN A 580 -25.03 -33.26 -15.04
CA GLN A 580 -25.32 -32.06 -14.25
C GLN A 580 -25.84 -32.47 -12.87
N GLN A 581 -25.38 -31.80 -11.83
CA GLN A 581 -25.89 -31.95 -10.46
C GLN A 581 -26.14 -30.60 -9.84
N SER A 582 -27.21 -30.49 -9.06
CA SER A 582 -27.57 -29.30 -8.30
C SER A 582 -27.77 -29.64 -6.84
N PHE A 583 -27.25 -28.83 -5.95
CA PHE A 583 -27.41 -28.99 -4.51
C PHE A 583 -27.15 -27.66 -3.78
N ASP A 584 -27.64 -27.65 -2.57
CA ASP A 584 -27.51 -26.47 -1.71
C ASP A 584 -26.33 -26.59 -0.75
N VAL A 585 -25.65 -25.51 -0.55
CA VAL A 585 -24.57 -25.33 0.42
C VAL A 585 -24.96 -24.22 1.40
N GLU A 586 -25.02 -24.57 2.68
CA GLU A 586 -25.23 -23.59 3.74
C GLU A 586 -23.99 -22.71 3.86
N MET A 587 -24.20 -21.41 3.88
CA MET A 587 -23.10 -20.45 3.94
C MET A 587 -22.79 -20.06 5.40
N PRO A 588 -21.52 -19.88 5.76
CA PRO A 588 -21.16 -19.34 7.07
C PRO A 588 -21.70 -17.90 7.22
N ARG A 589 -21.61 -17.35 8.43
CA ARG A 589 -22.04 -15.95 8.70
C ARG A 589 -21.46 -14.91 7.73
N GLY A 590 -20.35 -15.21 7.08
CA GLY A 590 -19.59 -14.25 6.28
C GLY A 590 -18.75 -13.28 7.10
N VAL A 591 -17.85 -12.59 6.45
CA VAL A 591 -17.00 -11.57 7.07
C VAL A 591 -17.61 -10.20 6.83
N PRO A 592 -17.83 -9.38 7.89
CA PRO A 592 -18.39 -8.06 7.74
C PRO A 592 -17.52 -7.18 6.84
N TYR A 593 -18.17 -6.47 5.94
CA TYR A 593 -17.55 -5.53 5.02
C TYR A 593 -18.44 -4.29 4.86
N LYS A 594 -17.82 -3.12 4.76
CA LYS A 594 -18.53 -1.86 4.54
C LYS A 594 -17.88 -1.10 3.40
N TYR A 595 -18.65 -0.83 2.35
CA TYR A 595 -18.15 -0.09 1.19
C TYR A 595 -17.98 1.41 1.50
N HIS A 596 -18.95 1.96 2.23
CA HIS A 596 -18.98 3.35 2.66
C HIS A 596 -19.63 3.44 4.05
N PRO A 597 -19.25 4.41 4.91
CA PRO A 597 -19.87 4.58 6.23
C PRO A 597 -21.40 4.64 6.20
N ASP A 598 -21.97 5.29 5.19
CA ASP A 598 -23.43 5.48 5.05
C ASP A 598 -24.17 4.24 4.52
N TYR A 599 -23.44 3.22 4.05
CA TYR A 599 -24.08 2.01 3.54
C TYR A 599 -24.20 0.95 4.63
N PRO A 600 -25.21 0.09 4.56
CA PRO A 600 -25.34 -1.03 5.48
C PRO A 600 -24.14 -1.96 5.40
N THR A 601 -23.88 -2.68 6.50
CA THR A 601 -22.84 -3.71 6.55
C THR A 601 -23.23 -4.87 5.63
N ASN A 602 -22.35 -5.24 4.72
CA ASN A 602 -22.48 -6.41 3.85
C ASN A 602 -21.48 -7.49 4.26
N TYR A 603 -21.50 -8.61 3.58
CA TYR A 603 -20.72 -9.77 3.95
C TYR A 603 -19.95 -10.34 2.77
N VAL A 604 -18.74 -10.79 3.05
CA VAL A 604 -17.82 -11.44 2.10
C VAL A 604 -17.56 -12.87 2.55
N TYR A 605 -17.53 -13.77 1.59
CA TYR A 605 -17.38 -15.21 1.77
C TYR A 605 -16.21 -15.72 0.94
N SER A 606 -15.52 -16.73 1.42
CA SER A 606 -14.56 -17.50 0.62
C SER A 606 -15.20 -18.78 0.11
N LEU A 607 -14.92 -19.13 -1.14
CA LEU A 607 -15.34 -20.38 -1.75
C LEU A 607 -14.14 -21.03 -2.44
N SER A 608 -13.92 -22.30 -2.19
CA SER A 608 -12.89 -23.10 -2.86
C SER A 608 -13.56 -24.27 -3.58
N ILE A 609 -13.18 -24.49 -4.84
CA ILE A 609 -13.72 -25.54 -5.70
C ILE A 609 -12.55 -26.31 -6.31
N ALA A 610 -12.43 -27.59 -5.96
CA ALA A 610 -11.41 -28.47 -6.51
C ALA A 610 -12.03 -29.43 -7.53
N SER A 611 -11.38 -29.58 -8.66
CA SER A 611 -11.72 -30.51 -9.75
C SER A 611 -10.60 -31.54 -9.87
N SER A 612 -10.93 -32.84 -9.75
CA SER A 612 -9.93 -33.91 -9.76
C SER A 612 -9.53 -34.37 -11.15
N SER A 613 -10.31 -34.04 -12.18
CA SER A 613 -10.04 -34.39 -13.57
C SER A 613 -10.39 -33.26 -14.50
N GLY A 614 -10.01 -33.37 -15.75
CA GLY A 614 -10.32 -32.38 -16.77
C GLY A 614 -10.28 -32.98 -18.17
N PHE A 615 -10.78 -32.24 -19.15
CA PHE A 615 -10.81 -32.58 -20.55
C PHE A 615 -10.52 -31.38 -21.42
N VAL A 616 -10.06 -31.61 -22.64
CA VAL A 616 -9.87 -30.57 -23.66
C VAL A 616 -10.91 -30.77 -24.75
N PRO A 617 -11.89 -29.86 -24.89
CA PRO A 617 -12.98 -30.02 -25.86
C PRO A 617 -12.53 -30.27 -27.28
N MET A 618 -11.40 -29.65 -27.70
CA MET A 618 -10.81 -29.86 -29.02
C MET A 618 -10.51 -31.33 -29.32
N PHE A 619 -10.04 -32.08 -28.34
CA PHE A 619 -9.66 -33.49 -28.53
C PHE A 619 -10.80 -34.46 -28.34
N GLU A 620 -11.81 -34.10 -27.52
CA GLU A 620 -12.82 -35.03 -27.07
C GLU A 620 -14.22 -34.81 -27.68
N SER A 621 -14.50 -33.59 -28.15
CA SER A 621 -15.79 -33.22 -28.73
C SER A 621 -15.70 -32.52 -30.10
N GLY A 622 -14.51 -32.34 -30.65
CA GLY A 622 -14.30 -31.62 -31.93
C GLY A 622 -14.60 -30.12 -31.87
N SER A 623 -14.73 -29.54 -30.69
CA SER A 623 -14.88 -28.10 -30.47
C SER A 623 -13.56 -27.40 -30.74
N PRO A 624 -13.54 -26.12 -31.18
CA PRO A 624 -12.30 -25.34 -31.30
C PRO A 624 -11.72 -24.93 -29.93
N ASP A 625 -12.35 -25.24 -28.82
CA ASP A 625 -11.92 -24.88 -27.48
C ASP A 625 -10.73 -25.75 -27.01
N SER A 626 -9.58 -25.12 -26.83
CA SER A 626 -8.33 -25.76 -26.38
C SER A 626 -8.08 -25.67 -24.88
N ARG A 627 -9.00 -25.09 -24.12
CA ARG A 627 -8.85 -24.97 -22.66
C ARG A 627 -8.94 -26.33 -21.98
N PHE A 628 -8.18 -26.51 -20.88
CA PHE A 628 -8.28 -27.71 -20.04
C PHE A 628 -9.38 -27.50 -18.99
N LEU A 629 -10.59 -27.92 -19.31
CA LEU A 629 -11.82 -27.71 -18.51
C LEU A 629 -11.99 -28.82 -17.49
N GLY A 630 -12.35 -28.48 -16.26
CA GLY A 630 -12.64 -29.42 -15.19
C GLY A 630 -14.14 -29.55 -14.94
N VAL A 631 -14.71 -28.53 -14.33
CA VAL A 631 -16.15 -28.47 -14.02
C VAL A 631 -16.68 -27.07 -14.29
N MET A 632 -17.83 -26.97 -14.93
CA MET A 632 -18.58 -25.73 -15.04
C MET A 632 -19.41 -25.52 -13.78
N VAL A 633 -19.41 -24.31 -13.30
CA VAL A 633 -20.02 -23.91 -12.02
C VAL A 633 -20.98 -22.76 -12.26
N ARG A 634 -22.23 -22.92 -11.80
CA ARG A 634 -23.20 -21.83 -11.68
C ARG A 634 -23.62 -21.70 -10.22
N LEU A 635 -23.69 -20.46 -9.72
CA LEU A 635 -23.97 -20.14 -8.33
C LEU A 635 -25.25 -19.30 -8.26
N ILE A 636 -26.23 -19.74 -7.46
CA ILE A 636 -27.48 -19.01 -7.25
C ILE A 636 -27.63 -18.75 -5.75
N PRO A 637 -27.57 -17.48 -5.29
CA PRO A 637 -27.69 -17.15 -3.88
C PRO A 637 -29.13 -17.13 -3.41
N ALA A 638 -29.36 -17.61 -2.18
CA ALA A 638 -30.52 -17.27 -1.39
C ALA A 638 -30.09 -16.31 -0.27
N TYR A 639 -30.74 -15.17 -0.22
CA TYR A 639 -30.44 -14.14 0.74
C TYR A 639 -31.39 -14.22 1.94
N GLY A 640 -30.82 -14.12 3.14
CA GLY A 640 -31.56 -13.91 4.37
C GLY A 640 -31.59 -12.45 4.77
N ALA A 641 -32.63 -12.06 5.51
CA ALA A 641 -32.68 -10.75 6.13
C ALA A 641 -31.63 -10.68 7.26
N SER A 642 -30.80 -9.63 7.27
CA SER A 642 -29.99 -9.35 8.45
C SER A 642 -30.92 -8.92 9.58
N GLN A 643 -30.87 -9.64 10.70
CA GLN A 643 -31.43 -9.16 11.98
C GLN A 643 -30.70 -7.94 12.47
#